data_0f8a0e606e9ca3671c95e2da77a028f2
#
_entry.id   0f8a0e606e9ca3671c95e2da77a028f2
#
_cell.length_a   1.000
_cell.length_b   1.000
_cell.length_c   1.000
_cell.angle_alpha   90.00
_cell.angle_beta   90.00
_cell.angle_gamma   90.00
#
_symmetry.space_group_name_H-M   'P 1'
#
loop_
_entity.id
_entity.type
_entity.pdbx_description
1 polymer ?
#
loop_
_entity_poly.entity_id
_entity_poly.type
_entity_poly.pdbx_seq_one_letter_code
_entity_poly.pdbx_strand_id
1 'polypeptide(L)'
;MKHLYWVILLFLVSSSSALANVTVSSPGSGVVVNSPVHYQATASATSCPGGVASIGVYVNNQLAVVQNGSTLSTDIVLTGGPYHTVVQEWDRCGGASYTPVDIAVAGAGGGTGGPPSGVTVSSPTNNSTVTSPATYAATASAGACSSGIASMGIYVSNQLVYVVNGATINTQLNLNPGLGYTVVQAWDNCGGSTSAIINVAVQATAVVTTSLSANPISITAGTSASLKVNAANANQVTITGTDGSSYTLPSNGGTQSVKPTTTTAYTVNASGTGGTASASATVNVLPAGTLQSINHVIFMLQENHSFDNYFGMLNPYRKTNGWNIGDDGKNYVVDGIDDKLTSLTNYNDENQAFQPFKLKTTCVDDLTSSWLESYGDVSRWDFSSGRAINMDGFVHTAEGFAKTCTASGVCSGSFTDLAGKRAMGYYDQDFLNYYYYMASQFAISDRWFSPISSKSIDNRIATYTGGTTQGLVFDPGSNDRLPQLNIQTIFQKLDQAGVPWKIYYTVTQGYCIAGTQCGTSGSANYPATDFSALSYSYKYMYENPTGASCTGTTQGSSVVGDSTNSFCIDPNHITPLANYYNDANRGTLPSFAFIEAGSGINDEHPGSGQSILSGQAQVSKVINGLMASPSWKDSVFFLSYDEGGGPFDHVPPVPGHSNDNTNASLGSIPDILQIAVNADDYTPCVPTSGTSGTHCDLFPSDPGSKSSDSAAIGGFAAQLGFRVPNMIVSPFTRRHYVSHTPMDHTAIIKFVESRFISTSANLTARDAAQSNLLEFFDFANRPWATAPTPPTPVSPTSLGYDPCLPTNLGP
;
A
#
# COMPACT_ATOMS: atom_id res chain seq x y z
N MET A 1 23.23 14.30 37.40
CA MET A 1 24.29 13.84 36.48
C MET A 1 23.57 13.42 35.20
N LYS A 2 23.61 14.30 34.19
CA LYS A 2 22.91 14.10 32.92
C LYS A 2 23.96 13.68 31.88
N HIS A 3 23.90 12.47 31.38
CA HIS A 3 24.68 12.07 30.21
C HIS A 3 23.92 12.44 28.96
N LEU A 4 24.49 13.33 28.15
CA LEU A 4 24.01 13.78 26.86
C LEU A 4 24.70 12.91 25.79
N TYR A 5 23.96 12.02 25.17
CA TYR A 5 24.44 11.28 24.01
C TYR A 5 24.25 12.12 22.75
N TRP A 6 25.33 12.40 22.06
CA TRP A 6 25.31 13.00 20.73
C TRP A 6 25.07 11.90 19.68
N VAL A 7 23.94 11.98 19.04
CA VAL A 7 23.63 11.19 17.85
C VAL A 7 24.10 12.02 16.64
N ILE A 8 25.08 11.50 15.90
CA ILE A 8 25.52 12.06 14.61
C ILE A 8 24.48 11.66 13.58
N LEU A 9 23.63 12.58 13.19
CA LEU A 9 22.69 12.41 12.08
C LEU A 9 23.37 12.86 10.79
N LEU A 10 23.73 11.90 9.93
CA LEU A 10 24.24 12.18 8.60
C LEU A 10 23.07 12.63 7.69
N PHE A 11 22.91 13.92 7.49
CA PHE A 11 22.02 14.44 6.45
C PHE A 11 22.80 14.52 5.12
N LEU A 12 22.39 13.69 4.17
CA LEU A 12 22.66 13.91 2.75
C LEU A 12 21.82 15.11 2.28
N VAL A 13 22.45 16.29 2.25
CA VAL A 13 21.85 17.47 1.62
C VAL A 13 22.39 17.57 0.21
N SER A 14 21.49 17.44 -0.77
CA SER A 14 21.74 17.83 -2.16
C SER A 14 22.19 19.29 -2.20
N SER A 15 23.39 19.53 -2.73
CA SER A 15 24.00 20.83 -2.89
C SER A 15 23.23 21.69 -3.90
N SER A 16 22.39 22.59 -3.42
CA SER A 16 22.19 23.88 -4.07
C SER A 16 23.25 24.83 -3.51
N SER A 17 24.09 25.37 -4.37
CA SER A 17 25.12 26.33 -4.02
C SER A 17 24.51 27.58 -3.41
N ALA A 18 24.48 27.64 -2.09
CA ALA A 18 24.17 28.85 -1.35
C ALA A 18 25.48 29.60 -1.11
N LEU A 19 25.58 30.80 -1.67
CA LEU A 19 26.73 31.70 -1.54
C LEU A 19 26.74 32.34 -0.14
N ALA A 20 27.23 31.61 0.84
CA ALA A 20 27.77 32.19 2.05
C ALA A 20 29.29 32.28 1.87
N ASN A 21 29.89 33.46 2.07
CA ASN A 21 31.30 33.66 1.83
C ASN A 21 31.96 34.24 3.08
N VAL A 22 33.08 33.62 3.49
CA VAL A 22 34.04 34.19 4.45
C VAL A 22 35.22 34.76 3.65
N THR A 23 35.43 36.05 3.80
CA THR A 23 36.58 36.74 3.19
C THR A 23 37.61 37.08 4.29
N VAL A 24 38.79 36.53 4.19
CA VAL A 24 39.90 36.80 5.11
C VAL A 24 40.82 37.85 4.48
N SER A 25 40.93 38.99 5.13
CA SER A 25 41.78 40.07 4.68
C SER A 25 43.21 40.04 5.30
N SER A 26 43.34 39.38 6.45
CA SER A 26 44.62 39.13 7.13
C SER A 26 44.52 37.87 7.99
N PRO A 27 45.55 37.03 8.05
CA PRO A 27 46.71 36.97 7.14
C PRO A 27 46.31 36.45 5.76
N GLY A 28 47.10 36.75 4.72
CA GLY A 28 46.98 36.10 3.42
C GLY A 28 47.44 34.63 3.52
N SER A 29 46.86 33.75 2.70
CA SER A 29 47.27 32.36 2.65
C SER A 29 48.70 32.27 1.99
N GLY A 30 49.57 31.40 2.52
CA GLY A 30 50.91 31.18 2.04
C GLY A 30 51.93 32.20 2.50
N VAL A 31 51.61 33.13 3.43
CA VAL A 31 52.55 34.17 3.93
C VAL A 31 53.26 33.73 5.20
N VAL A 32 54.47 34.34 5.40
CA VAL A 32 55.20 34.26 6.67
C VAL A 32 54.78 35.46 7.54
N VAL A 33 54.32 35.18 8.75
CA VAL A 33 53.83 36.19 9.70
C VAL A 33 54.59 36.09 11.03
N ASN A 34 54.58 37.17 11.80
CA ASN A 34 55.09 37.19 13.18
C ASN A 34 53.98 36.88 14.18
N SER A 35 54.32 36.27 15.32
CA SER A 35 53.40 36.08 16.43
C SER A 35 53.42 37.35 17.32
N PRO A 36 52.22 37.79 17.80
CA PRO A 36 50.93 37.26 17.54
C PRO A 36 50.45 37.52 16.09
N VAL A 37 49.71 36.55 15.52
CA VAL A 37 49.16 36.62 14.16
C VAL A 37 47.82 37.33 14.19
N HIS A 38 47.74 38.44 13.42
CA HIS A 38 46.47 39.22 13.34
C HIS A 38 45.52 38.64 12.29
N TYR A 39 44.37 38.13 12.76
CA TYR A 39 43.31 37.65 11.87
C TYR A 39 42.26 38.73 11.70
N GLN A 40 41.98 39.09 10.46
CA GLN A 40 40.88 39.98 10.09
C GLN A 40 40.07 39.34 8.98
N ALA A 41 38.73 39.18 9.21
CA ALA A 41 37.83 38.57 8.28
C ALA A 41 36.44 39.19 8.34
N THR A 42 35.71 39.05 7.24
CA THR A 42 34.29 39.37 7.14
C THR A 42 33.50 38.22 6.56
N ALA A 43 32.26 38.05 6.97
CA ALA A 43 31.37 37.00 6.47
C ALA A 43 30.01 37.57 6.07
N SER A 44 29.39 36.91 5.08
CA SER A 44 28.03 37.19 4.66
C SER A 44 27.26 35.87 4.52
N ALA A 45 26.02 35.85 5.02
CA ALA A 45 25.12 34.72 4.92
C ALA A 45 23.88 35.14 4.12
N THR A 46 24.03 35.26 2.82
CA THR A 46 22.98 35.80 1.92
C THR A 46 21.72 34.91 1.85
N SER A 47 21.85 33.63 2.18
CA SER A 47 20.73 32.65 2.21
C SER A 47 20.01 32.58 3.56
N CYS A 48 20.55 33.25 4.60
CA CYS A 48 19.97 33.26 5.94
C CYS A 48 19.41 34.64 6.30
N PRO A 49 18.10 34.82 6.43
CA PRO A 49 17.50 36.10 6.82
C PRO A 49 17.95 36.61 8.20
N GLY A 50 18.39 35.69 9.07
CA GLY A 50 18.93 36.00 10.39
C GLY A 50 20.39 36.47 10.34
N GLY A 51 21.06 36.40 9.21
CA GLY A 51 22.48 36.79 9.02
C GLY A 51 23.48 35.88 9.76
N VAL A 52 24.72 36.32 9.79
CA VAL A 52 25.84 35.63 10.47
C VAL A 52 25.66 35.71 11.98
N ALA A 53 25.77 34.60 12.69
CA ALA A 53 25.74 34.55 14.15
C ALA A 53 27.14 34.82 14.74
N SER A 54 28.19 34.18 14.20
CA SER A 54 29.55 34.30 14.71
C SER A 54 30.59 33.93 13.64
N ILE A 55 31.81 34.39 13.83
CA ILE A 55 33.02 34.00 13.08
C ILE A 55 34.06 33.47 14.07
N GLY A 56 34.75 32.38 13.71
CA GLY A 56 35.82 31.82 14.52
C GLY A 56 37.04 31.42 13.68
N VAL A 57 38.17 31.28 14.34
CA VAL A 57 39.42 30.79 13.74
C VAL A 57 39.78 29.45 14.39
N TYR A 58 39.92 28.44 13.56
CA TYR A 58 40.53 27.17 13.96
C TYR A 58 42.03 27.20 13.65
N VAL A 59 42.82 26.72 14.57
CA VAL A 59 44.24 26.46 14.40
C VAL A 59 44.49 24.99 14.59
N ASN A 60 45.01 24.29 13.59
CA ASN A 60 45.23 22.85 13.64
C ASN A 60 43.95 22.09 14.07
N ASN A 61 42.79 22.42 13.47
CA ASN A 61 41.49 21.86 13.72
C ASN A 61 40.92 22.07 15.16
N GLN A 62 41.55 22.92 15.97
CA GLN A 62 41.02 23.34 17.27
C GLN A 62 40.51 24.79 17.18
N LEU A 63 39.31 25.03 17.65
CA LEU A 63 38.74 26.38 17.72
C LEU A 63 39.58 27.23 18.68
N ALA A 64 40.33 28.20 18.14
CA ALA A 64 41.18 29.07 18.92
C ALA A 64 40.46 30.32 19.42
N VAL A 65 39.55 30.85 18.61
CA VAL A 65 38.79 32.06 18.94
C VAL A 65 37.45 32.04 18.19
N VAL A 66 36.42 32.61 18.81
CA VAL A 66 35.12 32.91 18.18
C VAL A 66 34.64 34.29 18.59
N GLN A 67 34.09 35.04 17.66
CA GLN A 67 33.55 36.38 17.83
C GLN A 67 32.13 36.46 17.27
N ASN A 68 31.22 37.02 18.03
CA ASN A 68 29.82 37.16 17.59
C ASN A 68 29.72 38.26 16.51
N GLY A 69 28.89 38.01 15.51
CA GLY A 69 28.64 38.91 14.40
C GLY A 69 29.37 38.51 13.12
N SER A 70 29.34 39.41 12.12
CA SER A 70 29.80 39.17 10.76
C SER A 70 31.25 39.62 10.47
N THR A 71 31.96 40.08 11.49
CA THR A 71 33.30 40.57 11.41
C THR A 71 34.16 39.95 12.49
N LEU A 72 35.43 39.62 12.14
CA LEU A 72 36.44 39.12 13.08
C LEU A 72 37.65 40.02 12.99
N SER A 73 38.19 40.44 14.16
CA SER A 73 39.48 41.10 14.27
C SER A 73 40.13 40.66 15.58
N THR A 74 41.20 39.88 15.52
CA THR A 74 41.78 39.27 16.71
C THR A 74 43.24 38.88 16.49
N ASP A 75 44.00 38.83 17.55
CA ASP A 75 45.41 38.40 17.56
C ASP A 75 45.50 37.01 18.20
N ILE A 76 46.15 36.09 17.55
CA ILE A 76 46.37 34.72 18.05
C ILE A 76 47.88 34.52 18.23
N VAL A 77 48.29 34.16 19.45
CA VAL A 77 49.67 33.83 19.75
C VAL A 77 49.98 32.40 19.29
N LEU A 78 50.89 32.29 18.31
CA LEU A 78 51.32 31.02 17.76
C LEU A 78 52.85 30.90 17.89
N THR A 79 53.32 29.68 18.12
CA THR A 79 54.77 29.41 18.14
C THR A 79 55.32 29.34 16.70
N GLY A 80 56.62 29.54 16.50
CA GLY A 80 57.18 29.42 15.17
C GLY A 80 56.91 28.07 14.51
N GLY A 81 56.49 28.09 13.24
CA GLY A 81 56.21 26.92 12.44
C GLY A 81 55.05 27.12 11.46
N PRO A 82 54.77 26.17 10.57
CA PRO A 82 53.64 26.19 9.67
C PRO A 82 52.34 25.88 10.38
N TYR A 83 51.27 26.60 10.03
CA TYR A 83 49.90 26.38 10.59
C TYR A 83 48.89 26.34 9.46
N HIS A 84 48.06 25.34 9.51
CA HIS A 84 46.79 25.32 8.78
C HIS A 84 45.72 25.93 9.67
N THR A 85 45.17 27.03 9.22
CA THR A 85 44.11 27.72 9.96
C THR A 85 42.86 27.82 9.07
N VAL A 86 41.72 27.81 9.70
CA VAL A 86 40.45 27.93 8.99
C VAL A 86 39.63 29.03 9.67
N VAL A 87 39.22 30.00 8.90
CA VAL A 87 38.24 30.99 9.37
C VAL A 87 36.86 30.56 8.95
N GLN A 88 35.99 30.28 9.92
CA GLN A 88 34.67 29.77 9.71
C GLN A 88 33.61 30.71 10.28
N GLU A 89 32.52 30.86 9.56
CA GLU A 89 31.31 31.54 10.07
C GLU A 89 30.21 30.51 10.33
N TRP A 90 29.31 30.87 11.25
CA TRP A 90 28.06 30.17 11.50
C TRP A 90 26.94 31.17 11.35
N ASP A 91 25.88 30.81 10.63
CA ASP A 91 24.71 31.65 10.49
C ASP A 91 23.60 31.29 11.50
N ARG A 92 22.59 32.14 11.61
CA ARG A 92 21.48 31.96 12.54
C ARG A 92 20.44 30.94 12.06
N CYS A 93 20.65 30.35 10.88
CA CYS A 93 19.76 29.34 10.29
C CYS A 93 20.39 27.93 10.39
N GLY A 94 21.56 27.79 11.04
CA GLY A 94 22.25 26.51 11.23
C GLY A 94 23.22 26.15 10.10
N GLY A 95 23.48 27.04 9.17
CA GLY A 95 24.51 26.90 8.12
C GLY A 95 25.88 27.39 8.62
N ALA A 96 26.92 26.96 7.87
CA ALA A 96 28.29 27.42 8.09
C ALA A 96 29.07 27.46 6.76
N SER A 97 29.98 28.44 6.61
CA SER A 97 30.94 28.47 5.53
C SER A 97 32.34 28.78 6.08
N TYR A 98 33.38 28.46 5.34
CA TYR A 98 34.75 28.63 5.81
C TYR A 98 35.71 28.97 4.68
N THR A 99 36.84 29.58 5.09
CA THR A 99 38.00 29.88 4.21
C THR A 99 39.26 29.36 4.90
N PRO A 100 40.02 28.45 4.30
CA PRO A 100 41.31 28.01 4.83
C PRO A 100 42.40 29.08 4.58
N VAL A 101 43.26 29.23 5.55
CA VAL A 101 44.40 30.17 5.50
C VAL A 101 45.65 29.50 6.04
N ASP A 102 46.58 29.15 5.16
CA ASP A 102 47.83 28.51 5.51
C ASP A 102 48.90 29.56 5.73
N ILE A 103 49.55 29.52 6.89
CA ILE A 103 50.58 30.49 7.26
C ILE A 103 51.83 29.83 7.84
N ALA A 104 52.97 30.49 7.75
CA ALA A 104 54.15 30.14 8.51
C ALA A 104 54.45 31.28 9.54
N VAL A 105 54.56 30.92 10.81
CA VAL A 105 54.90 31.86 11.88
C VAL A 105 56.42 31.88 12.06
N ALA A 106 57.04 33.06 12.00
CA ALA A 106 58.47 33.22 12.22
C ALA A 106 58.85 32.85 13.65
N GLY A 107 59.87 31.98 13.85
CA GLY A 107 60.38 31.60 15.16
C GLY A 107 61.19 32.72 15.80
N ALA A 108 60.91 33.05 17.06
CA ALA A 108 61.78 33.90 17.86
C ALA A 108 63.08 33.16 18.19
N GLY A 109 64.25 33.69 17.75
CA GLY A 109 65.52 33.09 17.67
C GLY A 109 66.13 32.50 18.91
N GLY A 110 67.07 31.64 18.70
CA GLY A 110 68.14 31.23 19.61
C GLY A 110 68.75 29.87 19.31
N GLY A 111 69.68 29.83 18.37
CA GLY A 111 70.50 28.68 18.13
C GLY A 111 71.37 28.90 16.88
N THR A 112 72.71 29.03 17.09
CA THR A 112 73.71 29.26 16.04
C THR A 112 74.01 27.97 15.25
N GLY A 113 73.02 27.54 14.44
CA GLY A 113 73.17 26.61 13.36
C GLY A 113 72.22 27.09 12.28
N GLY A 114 72.69 27.50 11.11
CA GLY A 114 71.84 27.90 10.00
C GLY A 114 70.87 26.77 9.66
N PRO A 115 69.63 27.10 9.27
CA PRO A 115 68.63 26.06 8.96
C PRO A 115 69.10 25.15 7.84
N PRO A 116 68.64 23.87 7.81
CA PRO A 116 68.86 23.00 6.66
C PRO A 116 68.52 23.74 5.37
N SER A 117 69.32 23.61 4.32
CA SER A 117 69.18 24.45 3.13
C SER A 117 67.99 24.08 2.20
N GLY A 118 67.05 23.32 2.65
CA GLY A 118 65.82 23.10 1.98
C GLY A 118 65.38 21.64 1.78
N VAL A 119 64.06 21.42 1.78
CA VAL A 119 63.40 20.23 1.30
C VAL A 119 62.95 20.46 -0.12
N THR A 120 63.33 19.59 -1.01
CA THR A 120 62.87 19.58 -2.41
C THR A 120 61.94 18.40 -2.62
N VAL A 121 60.70 18.67 -2.95
CA VAL A 121 59.71 17.62 -3.27
C VAL A 121 59.60 17.55 -4.78
N SER A 122 59.95 16.38 -5.34
CA SER A 122 59.85 16.10 -6.77
C SER A 122 58.52 15.47 -7.18
N SER A 123 57.81 14.83 -6.22
CA SER A 123 56.49 14.32 -6.41
C SER A 123 55.74 14.30 -5.06
N PRO A 124 54.45 14.66 -5.03
CA PRO A 124 53.71 15.35 -6.10
C PRO A 124 54.19 16.81 -6.21
N THR A 125 53.98 17.43 -7.36
CA THR A 125 54.25 18.87 -7.50
C THR A 125 53.16 19.66 -6.78
N ASN A 126 53.57 20.78 -6.17
CA ASN A 126 52.59 21.62 -5.48
C ASN A 126 51.46 22.08 -6.40
N ASN A 127 50.22 22.05 -5.91
CA ASN A 127 48.99 22.36 -6.65
C ASN A 127 48.65 21.40 -7.80
N SER A 128 49.26 20.20 -7.81
CA SER A 128 48.92 19.18 -8.82
C SER A 128 47.67 18.38 -8.46
N THR A 129 47.04 17.81 -9.50
CA THR A 129 45.97 16.80 -9.32
C THR A 129 46.61 15.41 -9.23
N VAL A 130 46.30 14.67 -8.22
CA VAL A 130 46.80 13.30 -7.97
C VAL A 130 45.65 12.31 -7.78
N THR A 131 45.94 11.03 -8.01
CA THR A 131 45.04 9.92 -7.60
C THR A 131 45.57 9.34 -6.29
N SER A 132 44.72 8.76 -5.49
CA SER A 132 45.10 8.00 -4.29
C SER A 132 45.30 6.52 -4.65
N PRO A 133 46.40 5.86 -4.23
CA PRO A 133 47.52 6.42 -3.46
C PRO A 133 48.43 7.36 -4.27
N ALA A 134 48.88 8.45 -3.64
CA ALA A 134 49.76 9.43 -4.25
C ALA A 134 51.24 9.13 -3.92
N THR A 135 52.10 9.21 -4.93
CA THR A 135 53.55 8.98 -4.73
C THR A 135 54.23 10.25 -4.23
N TYR A 136 54.92 10.17 -3.09
CA TYR A 136 55.76 11.20 -2.50
C TYR A 136 57.21 10.86 -2.70
N ALA A 137 57.93 11.73 -3.40
CA ALA A 137 59.38 11.68 -3.56
C ALA A 137 59.98 13.03 -3.20
N ALA A 138 60.93 13.03 -2.25
CA ALA A 138 61.55 14.24 -1.76
C ALA A 138 63.02 14.00 -1.33
N THR A 139 63.79 15.06 -1.36
CA THR A 139 65.16 15.07 -0.86
C THR A 139 65.39 16.29 0.04
N ALA A 140 66.29 16.16 1.01
CA ALA A 140 66.66 17.26 1.89
C ALA A 140 68.18 17.40 1.99
N SER A 141 68.64 18.64 2.19
CA SER A 141 70.06 18.93 2.44
C SER A 141 70.24 19.63 3.80
N ALA A 142 71.25 19.26 4.54
CA ALA A 142 71.42 19.68 5.92
C ALA A 142 72.09 21.06 6.08
N GLY A 143 72.32 21.77 4.99
CA GLY A 143 72.90 23.10 5.02
C GLY A 143 74.23 23.21 5.84
N ALA A 144 74.17 23.96 6.95
CA ALA A 144 75.27 24.15 7.85
C ALA A 144 75.55 23.02 8.83
N CYS A 145 74.65 22.04 8.96
CA CYS A 145 74.82 20.91 9.84
C CYS A 145 75.65 19.79 9.20
N SER A 146 76.93 19.73 9.62
CA SER A 146 77.89 18.74 9.13
C SER A 146 77.54 17.29 9.46
N SER A 147 76.65 17.06 10.41
CA SER A 147 76.19 15.74 10.81
C SER A 147 75.04 15.20 9.95
N GLY A 148 74.56 15.98 8.95
CA GLY A 148 73.60 15.56 7.97
C GLY A 148 72.12 15.56 8.43
N ILE A 149 71.22 15.08 7.57
CA ILE A 149 69.83 14.93 7.86
C ILE A 149 69.62 13.67 8.72
N ALA A 150 68.91 13.81 9.84
CA ALA A 150 68.54 12.72 10.71
C ALA A 150 67.34 11.92 10.15
N SER A 151 66.26 12.63 9.77
CA SER A 151 65.05 11.99 9.27
C SER A 151 64.22 12.96 8.43
N MET A 152 63.33 12.41 7.63
CA MET A 152 62.29 13.14 6.92
C MET A 152 60.94 12.54 7.21
N GLY A 153 59.90 13.38 7.26
CA GLY A 153 58.54 12.96 7.51
C GLY A 153 57.52 13.67 6.61
N ILE A 154 56.36 13.05 6.46
CA ILE A 154 55.24 13.64 5.74
C ILE A 154 54.07 13.80 6.73
N TYR A 155 53.52 15.00 6.79
CA TYR A 155 52.29 15.32 7.48
C TYR A 155 51.14 15.42 6.48
N VAL A 156 50.00 14.86 6.80
CA VAL A 156 48.73 15.04 6.09
C VAL A 156 47.75 15.67 7.07
N SER A 157 47.21 16.82 6.73
CA SER A 157 46.32 17.58 7.63
C SER A 157 46.91 17.75 9.03
N ASN A 158 48.22 18.10 9.08
CA ASN A 158 49.04 18.28 10.30
C ASN A 158 49.25 17.02 11.17
N GLN A 159 48.93 15.85 10.70
CA GLN A 159 49.30 14.59 11.37
C GLN A 159 50.47 13.96 10.65
N LEU A 160 51.50 13.55 11.42
CA LEU A 160 52.64 12.80 10.90
C LEU A 160 52.15 11.38 10.50
N VAL A 161 52.17 11.11 9.20
CA VAL A 161 51.68 9.83 8.63
C VAL A 161 52.77 8.94 8.11
N TYR A 162 53.96 9.52 7.86
CA TYR A 162 55.11 8.79 7.40
C TYR A 162 56.41 9.44 7.91
N VAL A 163 57.38 8.60 8.30
CA VAL A 163 58.74 9.05 8.66
C VAL A 163 59.77 8.03 8.19
N VAL A 164 60.90 8.52 7.74
CA VAL A 164 62.06 7.72 7.31
C VAL A 164 63.37 8.35 7.79
N ASN A 165 64.35 7.56 8.21
CA ASN A 165 65.67 8.02 8.57
C ASN A 165 66.44 8.35 7.28
N GLY A 166 67.20 9.47 7.34
CA GLY A 166 68.00 9.93 6.23
C GLY A 166 67.40 11.06 5.41
N ALA A 167 67.98 11.38 4.26
CA ALA A 167 67.74 12.59 3.50
C ALA A 167 66.79 12.41 2.30
N THR A 168 66.11 11.27 2.20
CA THR A 168 65.29 10.97 1.04
C THR A 168 63.96 10.31 1.42
N ILE A 169 62.86 10.71 0.77
CA ILE A 169 61.54 10.04 0.84
C ILE A 169 61.23 9.49 -0.54
N ASN A 170 60.71 8.24 -0.57
CA ASN A 170 60.05 7.65 -1.72
C ASN A 170 58.96 6.68 -1.18
N THR A 171 57.72 7.11 -1.20
CA THR A 171 56.62 6.33 -0.61
C THR A 171 55.29 6.65 -1.31
N GLN A 172 54.26 5.83 -1.06
CA GLN A 172 52.90 6.09 -1.49
C GLN A 172 51.98 6.31 -0.28
N LEU A 173 51.15 7.33 -0.35
CA LEU A 173 50.18 7.64 0.71
C LEU A 173 48.75 7.60 0.18
N ASN A 174 47.87 6.96 0.94
CA ASN A 174 46.44 7.03 0.70
C ASN A 174 45.92 8.39 1.20
N LEU A 175 45.42 9.18 0.29
CA LEU A 175 44.83 10.48 0.57
C LEU A 175 43.32 10.45 0.31
N ASN A 176 42.58 11.15 1.11
CA ASN A 176 41.14 11.32 0.89
C ASN A 176 40.86 12.26 -0.28
N PRO A 177 39.81 12.02 -1.08
CA PRO A 177 39.42 12.94 -2.16
C PRO A 177 39.17 14.36 -1.66
N GLY A 178 39.56 15.34 -2.47
CA GLY A 178 39.46 16.76 -2.16
C GLY A 178 40.78 17.45 -2.15
N LEU A 179 40.88 18.65 -1.57
CA LEU A 179 42.14 19.38 -1.40
C LEU A 179 42.92 18.76 -0.24
N GLY A 180 44.08 18.21 -0.54
CA GLY A 180 45.02 17.65 0.43
C GLY A 180 46.08 18.66 0.79
N TYR A 181 46.18 19.07 2.05
CA TYR A 181 47.27 19.81 2.60
C TYR A 181 48.29 18.84 3.17
N THR A 182 49.52 18.84 2.62
CA THR A 182 50.62 18.02 3.11
C THR A 182 51.87 18.84 3.30
N VAL A 183 52.68 18.44 4.29
CA VAL A 183 53.99 19.05 4.58
C VAL A 183 55.04 17.96 4.59
N VAL A 184 56.07 18.14 3.81
CA VAL A 184 57.27 17.31 3.88
C VAL A 184 58.29 18.06 4.71
N GLN A 185 58.70 17.48 5.84
CA GLN A 185 59.64 18.09 6.78
C GLN A 185 60.88 17.22 6.93
N ALA A 186 62.02 17.87 7.05
CA ALA A 186 63.29 17.24 7.37
C ALA A 186 63.85 17.79 8.70
N TRP A 187 64.44 16.92 9.48
CA TRP A 187 65.14 17.21 10.71
C TRP A 187 66.61 16.83 10.54
N ASP A 188 67.53 17.72 10.97
CA ASP A 188 68.94 17.44 10.92
C ASP A 188 69.48 16.93 12.30
N ASN A 189 70.69 16.40 12.32
CA ASN A 189 71.32 15.91 13.52
C ASN A 189 71.83 17.04 14.45
N CYS A 190 71.62 18.30 14.09
CA CYS A 190 72.00 19.48 14.88
C CYS A 190 70.76 20.12 15.59
N GLY A 191 69.56 19.52 15.45
CA GLY A 191 68.34 20.02 16.06
C GLY A 191 67.60 21.04 15.21
N GLY A 192 67.97 21.27 13.95
CA GLY A 192 67.32 22.14 12.97
C GLY A 192 66.23 21.36 12.20
N SER A 193 65.26 22.07 11.71
CA SER A 193 64.23 21.50 10.78
C SER A 193 63.89 22.47 9.66
N THR A 194 63.52 21.92 8.49
CA THR A 194 63.01 22.65 7.36
C THR A 194 61.83 21.88 6.71
N SER A 195 60.92 22.58 6.03
CA SER A 195 59.75 21.94 5.45
C SER A 195 59.35 22.52 4.11
N ALA A 196 58.68 21.74 3.31
CA ALA A 196 57.99 22.16 2.09
C ALA A 196 56.51 21.82 2.16
N ILE A 197 55.67 22.79 1.88
CA ILE A 197 54.22 22.62 1.82
C ILE A 197 53.85 22.16 0.42
N ILE A 198 53.03 21.10 0.32
CA ILE A 198 52.54 20.53 -0.93
C ILE A 198 51.03 20.41 -0.86
N ASN A 199 50.37 21.24 -1.58
CA ASN A 199 48.91 21.16 -1.77
C ASN A 199 48.62 20.28 -2.99
N VAL A 200 47.74 19.36 -2.88
CA VAL A 200 47.28 18.49 -3.98
C VAL A 200 45.77 18.44 -4.08
N ALA A 201 45.26 18.36 -5.29
CA ALA A 201 43.86 18.03 -5.52
C ALA A 201 43.75 16.52 -5.73
N VAL A 202 43.22 15.82 -4.71
CA VAL A 202 43.03 14.37 -4.79
C VAL A 202 41.73 14.07 -5.53
N GLN A 203 41.85 13.45 -6.69
CA GLN A 203 40.72 13.14 -7.53
C GLN A 203 39.89 12.03 -6.89
N ALA A 204 38.59 12.26 -6.74
CA ALA A 204 37.66 11.22 -6.30
C ALA A 204 37.59 10.13 -7.38
N THR A 205 37.76 8.89 -6.99
CA THR A 205 37.47 7.76 -7.88
C THR A 205 35.95 7.71 -8.10
N ALA A 206 35.53 7.76 -9.34
CA ALA A 206 34.11 7.72 -9.68
C ALA A 206 33.51 6.39 -9.19
N VAL A 207 32.49 6.48 -8.33
CA VAL A 207 31.83 5.30 -7.72
C VAL A 207 31.17 4.47 -8.82
N VAL A 208 31.36 3.16 -8.75
CA VAL A 208 30.65 2.22 -9.62
C VAL A 208 29.18 2.19 -9.24
N THR A 209 28.30 2.30 -10.22
CA THR A 209 26.85 2.15 -10.02
C THR A 209 26.29 1.13 -10.99
N THR A 210 25.24 0.43 -10.59
CA THR A 210 24.52 -0.48 -11.47
C THR A 210 23.04 -0.58 -11.08
N SER A 211 22.22 -0.88 -12.08
CA SER A 211 20.80 -1.22 -11.91
C SER A 211 20.44 -2.41 -12.79
N LEU A 212 19.46 -3.21 -12.35
CA LEU A 212 18.95 -4.35 -13.08
C LEU A 212 17.43 -4.32 -13.07
N SER A 213 16.80 -4.53 -14.21
CA SER A 213 15.38 -4.72 -14.36
C SER A 213 15.09 -5.90 -15.27
N ALA A 214 13.99 -6.60 -15.00
CA ALA A 214 13.50 -7.68 -15.85
C ALA A 214 12.18 -7.29 -16.52
N ASN A 215 12.03 -7.62 -17.80
CA ASN A 215 10.77 -7.42 -18.53
C ASN A 215 10.56 -8.55 -19.56
N PRO A 216 9.43 -9.29 -19.50
CA PRO A 216 8.48 -9.31 -18.39
C PRO A 216 9.06 -9.89 -17.10
N ILE A 217 8.50 -9.51 -15.95
CA ILE A 217 8.90 -10.04 -14.63
C ILE A 217 8.30 -11.42 -14.35
N SER A 218 7.32 -11.86 -15.15
CA SER A 218 6.70 -13.18 -15.07
C SER A 218 6.58 -13.78 -16.46
N ILE A 219 6.96 -15.04 -16.60
CA ILE A 219 6.94 -15.79 -17.85
C ILE A 219 6.42 -17.21 -17.62
N THR A 220 5.98 -17.88 -18.67
CA THR A 220 5.87 -19.36 -18.64
C THR A 220 7.24 -20.00 -18.84
N ALA A 221 7.43 -21.20 -18.30
CA ALA A 221 8.70 -21.92 -18.35
C ALA A 221 9.29 -21.97 -19.76
N GLY A 222 10.54 -21.51 -19.91
CA GLY A 222 11.26 -21.50 -21.17
C GLY A 222 10.90 -20.40 -22.16
N THR A 223 9.95 -19.52 -21.84
CA THR A 223 9.72 -18.29 -22.63
C THR A 223 10.74 -17.21 -22.28
N SER A 224 10.86 -16.16 -23.11
CA SER A 224 11.90 -15.17 -22.97
C SER A 224 11.52 -14.05 -22.03
N ALA A 225 12.44 -13.65 -21.16
CA ALA A 225 12.45 -12.36 -20.47
C ALA A 225 13.74 -11.61 -20.84
N SER A 226 13.69 -10.30 -20.79
CA SER A 226 14.81 -9.40 -21.08
C SER A 226 15.30 -8.78 -19.78
N LEU A 227 16.57 -8.96 -19.46
CA LEU A 227 17.26 -8.31 -18.35
C LEU A 227 17.95 -7.05 -18.87
N LYS A 228 17.57 -5.87 -18.41
CA LYS A 228 18.19 -4.61 -18.75
C LYS A 228 19.08 -4.15 -17.61
N VAL A 229 20.36 -3.97 -17.91
CA VAL A 229 21.39 -3.48 -16.99
C VAL A 229 21.84 -2.10 -17.44
N ASN A 230 21.94 -1.16 -16.52
CA ASN A 230 22.70 0.06 -16.71
C ASN A 230 23.84 0.04 -15.70
N ALA A 231 25.05 0.31 -16.14
CA ALA A 231 26.23 0.41 -15.29
C ALA A 231 27.03 1.67 -15.64
N ALA A 232 27.67 2.27 -14.65
CA ALA A 232 28.57 3.40 -14.85
C ALA A 232 29.84 3.20 -14.03
N ASN A 233 30.95 3.67 -14.58
CA ASN A 233 32.31 3.60 -14.00
C ASN A 233 32.78 2.16 -13.73
N ALA A 234 32.21 1.18 -14.43
CA ALA A 234 32.57 -0.22 -14.31
C ALA A 234 33.59 -0.59 -15.41
N ASN A 235 34.44 -1.57 -15.11
CA ASN A 235 35.34 -2.22 -16.06
C ASN A 235 34.81 -3.62 -16.44
N GLN A 236 34.04 -4.23 -15.54
CA GLN A 236 33.42 -5.54 -15.73
C GLN A 236 31.97 -5.52 -15.19
N VAL A 237 31.07 -6.12 -15.95
CA VAL A 237 29.66 -6.30 -15.57
C VAL A 237 29.26 -7.74 -15.84
N THR A 238 28.78 -8.44 -14.82
CA THR A 238 28.38 -9.84 -14.91
C THR A 238 27.01 -10.02 -14.27
N ILE A 239 26.10 -10.75 -14.92
CA ILE A 239 24.85 -11.21 -14.35
C ILE A 239 24.99 -12.68 -13.95
N THR A 240 24.52 -13.05 -12.76
CA THR A 240 24.42 -14.44 -12.31
C THR A 240 22.99 -14.74 -11.90
N GLY A 241 22.46 -15.89 -12.31
CA GLY A 241 21.14 -16.39 -11.94
C GLY A 241 21.22 -17.46 -10.86
N THR A 242 20.17 -17.57 -10.03
CA THR A 242 20.03 -18.68 -9.06
C THR A 242 19.87 -20.06 -9.73
N ASP A 243 19.58 -20.08 -11.03
CA ASP A 243 19.57 -21.26 -11.88
C ASP A 243 20.96 -21.70 -12.37
N GLY A 244 22.02 -21.02 -11.92
CA GLY A 244 23.40 -21.26 -12.32
C GLY A 244 23.83 -20.56 -13.61
N SER A 245 22.92 -19.82 -14.27
CA SER A 245 23.27 -19.05 -15.47
C SER A 245 24.21 -17.86 -15.15
N SER A 246 25.08 -17.54 -16.11
CA SER A 246 26.02 -16.42 -15.99
C SER A 246 26.21 -15.75 -17.35
N TYR A 247 26.20 -14.41 -17.36
CA TYR A 247 26.33 -13.60 -18.56
C TYR A 247 27.27 -12.43 -18.31
N THR A 248 28.15 -12.16 -19.27
CA THR A 248 29.03 -10.97 -19.24
C THR A 248 28.47 -9.91 -20.19
N LEU A 249 28.39 -8.68 -19.71
CA LEU A 249 27.90 -7.54 -20.48
C LEU A 249 29.03 -6.52 -20.72
N PRO A 250 28.85 -5.59 -21.69
CA PRO A 250 29.70 -4.42 -21.80
C PRO A 250 29.80 -3.62 -20.50
N SER A 251 30.85 -2.87 -20.32
CA SER A 251 31.14 -2.11 -19.09
C SER A 251 30.06 -1.07 -18.72
N ASN A 252 29.29 -0.61 -19.69
CA ASN A 252 28.14 0.29 -19.49
C ASN A 252 26.78 -0.43 -19.31
N GLY A 253 26.79 -1.78 -19.25
CA GLY A 253 25.61 -2.59 -19.18
C GLY A 253 25.11 -3.03 -20.57
N GLY A 254 23.79 -3.25 -20.67
CA GLY A 254 23.16 -3.74 -21.90
C GLY A 254 21.92 -4.54 -21.60
N THR A 255 21.44 -5.29 -22.59
CA THR A 255 20.26 -6.13 -22.50
C THR A 255 20.65 -7.58 -22.73
N GLN A 256 20.22 -8.47 -21.82
CA GLN A 256 20.41 -9.92 -21.91
C GLN A 256 19.06 -10.62 -21.97
N SER A 257 18.82 -11.44 -22.98
CA SER A 257 17.64 -12.32 -23.02
C SER A 257 17.91 -13.59 -22.21
N VAL A 258 16.93 -13.98 -21.38
CA VAL A 258 16.99 -15.18 -20.56
C VAL A 258 15.72 -16.01 -20.74
N LYS A 259 15.77 -17.31 -20.52
CA LYS A 259 14.65 -18.26 -20.67
C LYS A 259 14.62 -19.25 -19.50
N PRO A 260 14.45 -18.79 -18.28
CA PRO A 260 14.43 -19.68 -17.13
C PRO A 260 13.25 -20.65 -17.18
N THR A 261 13.44 -21.86 -16.67
CA THR A 261 12.39 -22.88 -16.53
C THR A 261 11.82 -22.94 -15.12
N THR A 262 12.46 -22.28 -14.17
CA THR A 262 12.04 -22.10 -12.78
C THR A 262 12.23 -20.63 -12.40
N THR A 263 11.48 -20.15 -11.42
CA THR A 263 11.65 -18.79 -10.89
C THR A 263 13.11 -18.53 -10.52
N THR A 264 13.71 -17.55 -11.18
CA THR A 264 15.14 -17.27 -11.09
C THR A 264 15.39 -15.82 -10.66
N ALA A 265 16.12 -15.63 -9.58
CA ALA A 265 16.65 -14.34 -9.21
C ALA A 265 18.00 -14.11 -9.92
N TYR A 266 18.09 -13.00 -10.65
CA TYR A 266 19.30 -12.55 -11.32
C TYR A 266 19.94 -11.44 -10.52
N THR A 267 21.25 -11.51 -10.35
CA THR A 267 22.04 -10.46 -9.69
C THR A 267 23.10 -9.98 -10.67
N VAL A 268 23.14 -8.68 -10.94
CA VAL A 268 24.23 -8.04 -11.64
C VAL A 268 25.30 -7.59 -10.65
N ASN A 269 26.55 -7.88 -10.96
CA ASN A 269 27.71 -7.39 -10.25
C ASN A 269 28.56 -6.55 -11.23
N ALA A 270 28.78 -5.30 -10.87
CA ALA A 270 29.64 -4.38 -11.62
C ALA A 270 30.88 -4.05 -10.78
N SER A 271 32.07 -4.12 -11.36
CA SER A 271 33.34 -3.78 -10.70
C SER A 271 34.17 -2.83 -11.53
N GLY A 272 34.87 -1.93 -10.87
CA GLY A 272 35.75 -0.94 -11.48
C GLY A 272 36.73 -0.38 -10.46
N THR A 273 37.54 0.60 -10.87
CA THR A 273 38.54 1.26 -10.00
C THR A 273 37.88 1.96 -8.79
N GLY A 274 36.62 2.36 -8.90
CA GLY A 274 35.84 3.01 -7.83
C GLY A 274 35.08 2.03 -6.91
N GLY A 275 35.36 0.73 -6.96
CA GLY A 275 34.73 -0.29 -6.13
C GLY A 275 33.81 -1.24 -6.89
N THR A 276 32.81 -1.79 -6.19
CA THR A 276 31.83 -2.70 -6.74
C THR A 276 30.40 -2.22 -6.42
N ALA A 277 29.45 -2.55 -7.30
CA ALA A 277 28.03 -2.34 -7.08
C ALA A 277 27.26 -3.58 -7.54
N SER A 278 26.12 -3.84 -6.91
CA SER A 278 25.24 -4.94 -7.28
C SER A 278 23.77 -4.51 -7.26
N ALA A 279 22.95 -5.17 -8.10
CA ALA A 279 21.51 -5.03 -8.14
C ALA A 279 20.88 -6.36 -8.52
N SER A 280 19.64 -6.61 -8.10
CA SER A 280 18.95 -7.87 -8.37
C SER A 280 17.57 -7.64 -8.96
N ALA A 281 17.11 -8.58 -9.79
CA ALA A 281 15.76 -8.66 -10.34
C ALA A 281 15.35 -10.12 -10.45
N THR A 282 14.07 -10.43 -10.18
CA THR A 282 13.55 -11.80 -10.28
C THR A 282 12.67 -11.94 -11.51
N VAL A 283 12.86 -13.03 -12.25
CA VAL A 283 11.93 -13.50 -13.28
C VAL A 283 11.14 -14.67 -12.70
N ASN A 284 9.85 -14.45 -12.47
CA ASN A 284 8.94 -15.48 -11.99
C ASN A 284 8.55 -16.40 -13.13
N VAL A 285 8.73 -17.71 -12.95
CA VAL A 285 8.28 -18.70 -13.91
C VAL A 285 6.97 -19.29 -13.41
N LEU A 286 5.91 -18.97 -14.12
CA LEU A 286 4.58 -19.45 -13.84
C LEU A 286 4.38 -20.82 -14.50
N PRO A 287 3.78 -21.80 -13.82
CA PRO A 287 3.35 -23.04 -14.46
C PRO A 287 2.38 -22.70 -15.60
N ALA A 288 2.55 -23.29 -16.76
CA ALA A 288 1.61 -23.13 -17.85
C ALA A 288 0.27 -23.78 -17.49
N GLY A 289 -0.81 -23.01 -17.62
CA GLY A 289 -2.16 -23.56 -17.68
C GLY A 289 -2.79 -24.09 -16.40
N THR A 290 -2.46 -23.54 -15.23
CA THR A 290 -3.06 -23.99 -13.96
C THR A 290 -3.38 -22.84 -13.01
N LEU A 291 -4.17 -23.16 -12.00
CA LEU A 291 -4.43 -22.27 -10.84
C LEU A 291 -3.13 -21.69 -10.23
N GLN A 292 -2.02 -22.42 -10.32
CA GLN A 292 -0.71 -22.01 -9.80
C GLN A 292 -0.15 -20.76 -10.49
N SER A 293 -0.72 -20.30 -11.60
CA SER A 293 -0.36 -19.04 -12.24
C SER A 293 -0.83 -17.80 -11.50
N ILE A 294 -1.75 -17.94 -10.55
CA ILE A 294 -2.26 -16.85 -9.69
C ILE A 294 -1.40 -16.79 -8.44
N ASN A 295 -0.69 -15.69 -8.23
CA ASN A 295 0.09 -15.43 -7.01
C ASN A 295 -0.61 -14.50 -6.03
N HIS A 296 -1.55 -13.69 -6.52
CA HIS A 296 -2.29 -12.73 -5.71
C HIS A 296 -3.78 -12.85 -5.99
N VAL A 297 -4.55 -13.07 -4.95
CA VAL A 297 -6.02 -13.03 -4.97
C VAL A 297 -6.43 -11.79 -4.20
N ILE A 298 -7.14 -10.88 -4.85
CA ILE A 298 -7.68 -9.68 -4.26
C ILE A 298 -9.20 -9.81 -4.25
N PHE A 299 -9.82 -9.65 -3.08
CA PHE A 299 -11.26 -9.68 -2.92
C PHE A 299 -11.75 -8.38 -2.30
N MET A 300 -12.70 -7.71 -2.93
CA MET A 300 -13.31 -6.49 -2.46
C MET A 300 -14.82 -6.68 -2.36
N LEU A 301 -15.39 -6.29 -1.22
CA LEU A 301 -16.82 -6.21 -0.98
C LEU A 301 -17.27 -4.75 -0.95
N GLN A 302 -18.34 -4.47 -1.71
CA GLN A 302 -19.14 -3.25 -1.66
C GLN A 302 -20.46 -3.56 -0.94
N GLU A 303 -21.32 -2.56 -0.77
CA GLU A 303 -22.54 -2.63 0.05
C GLU A 303 -23.81 -2.57 -0.76
N ASN A 304 -24.69 -3.53 -0.47
CA ASN A 304 -26.12 -3.50 -0.50
C ASN A 304 -26.79 -3.25 -1.86
N HIS A 305 -26.37 -4.00 -2.89
CA HIS A 305 -27.08 -3.97 -4.17
C HIS A 305 -27.33 -5.37 -4.72
N SER A 306 -28.56 -5.57 -5.27
CA SER A 306 -28.89 -6.79 -5.97
C SER A 306 -28.28 -6.82 -7.39
N PHE A 307 -28.20 -8.02 -7.95
CA PHE A 307 -27.71 -8.20 -9.31
C PHE A 307 -28.57 -7.46 -10.35
N ASP A 308 -29.90 -7.56 -10.23
CA ASP A 308 -30.79 -6.88 -11.17
C ASP A 308 -30.74 -5.36 -11.05
N ASN A 309 -30.54 -4.84 -9.86
CA ASN A 309 -30.41 -3.41 -9.63
C ASN A 309 -29.25 -2.80 -10.43
N TYR A 310 -28.13 -3.55 -10.56
CA TYR A 310 -26.92 -3.06 -11.26
C TYR A 310 -26.76 -3.64 -12.66
N PHE A 311 -26.92 -4.96 -12.82
CA PHE A 311 -26.62 -5.66 -14.06
C PHE A 311 -27.84 -6.25 -14.78
N GLY A 312 -29.04 -6.01 -14.26
CA GLY A 312 -30.27 -6.45 -14.90
C GLY A 312 -30.44 -5.98 -16.34
N MET A 313 -29.83 -4.86 -16.71
CA MET A 313 -29.87 -4.27 -18.06
C MET A 313 -28.56 -4.46 -18.85
N LEU A 314 -27.72 -5.42 -18.48
CA LEU A 314 -26.40 -5.57 -19.09
C LEU A 314 -26.42 -6.13 -20.52
N ASN A 315 -27.40 -6.98 -20.88
CA ASN A 315 -27.48 -7.61 -22.20
C ASN A 315 -27.56 -6.63 -23.37
N PRO A 316 -28.42 -5.59 -23.36
CA PRO A 316 -28.47 -4.60 -24.44
C PRO A 316 -27.11 -3.93 -24.68
N TYR A 317 -26.42 -3.55 -23.62
CA TYR A 317 -25.10 -2.93 -23.68
C TYR A 317 -24.05 -3.88 -24.28
N ARG A 318 -24.01 -5.14 -23.82
CA ARG A 318 -23.09 -6.16 -24.35
C ARG A 318 -23.33 -6.43 -25.81
N LYS A 319 -24.60 -6.58 -26.21
CA LYS A 319 -24.99 -6.84 -27.59
C LYS A 319 -24.64 -5.67 -28.52
N THR A 320 -24.90 -4.44 -28.10
CA THR A 320 -24.60 -3.24 -28.87
C THR A 320 -23.11 -3.09 -29.14
N ASN A 321 -22.27 -3.50 -28.20
CA ASN A 321 -20.82 -3.42 -28.32
C ASN A 321 -20.17 -4.69 -28.89
N GLY A 322 -20.93 -5.73 -29.20
CA GLY A 322 -20.42 -7.02 -29.69
C GLY A 322 -19.68 -7.84 -28.60
N TRP A 323 -19.96 -7.58 -27.32
CA TRP A 323 -19.30 -8.20 -26.18
C TRP A 323 -20.12 -9.33 -25.52
N ASN A 324 -21.06 -9.88 -26.25
CA ASN A 324 -21.83 -11.05 -25.86
C ASN A 324 -21.25 -12.37 -26.42
N ILE A 325 -20.21 -12.30 -27.28
CA ILE A 325 -19.55 -13.48 -27.85
C ILE A 325 -18.20 -13.66 -27.18
N GLY A 326 -17.99 -14.80 -26.55
CA GLY A 326 -16.71 -15.15 -25.92
C GLY A 326 -15.62 -15.56 -26.90
N ASP A 327 -14.40 -15.73 -26.43
CA ASP A 327 -13.25 -16.21 -27.22
C ASP A 327 -13.47 -17.63 -27.81
N ASP A 328 -14.38 -18.40 -27.22
CA ASP A 328 -14.80 -19.73 -27.67
C ASP A 328 -15.92 -19.67 -28.73
N GLY A 329 -16.33 -18.48 -29.17
CA GLY A 329 -17.37 -18.24 -30.14
C GLY A 329 -18.81 -18.44 -29.63
N LYS A 330 -18.98 -18.69 -28.34
CA LYS A 330 -20.31 -18.85 -27.73
C LYS A 330 -20.93 -17.50 -27.39
N ASN A 331 -22.26 -17.46 -27.49
CA ASN A 331 -23.04 -16.32 -27.03
C ASN A 331 -23.32 -16.47 -25.52
N TYR A 332 -22.86 -15.52 -24.73
CA TYR A 332 -23.07 -15.47 -23.29
C TYR A 332 -24.11 -14.40 -22.96
N VAL A 333 -25.28 -14.83 -22.53
CA VAL A 333 -26.41 -13.98 -22.14
C VAL A 333 -26.50 -13.94 -20.63
N VAL A 334 -26.73 -12.78 -20.09
CA VAL A 334 -26.97 -12.58 -18.65
C VAL A 334 -28.44 -12.84 -18.36
N ASP A 335 -28.76 -13.53 -17.29
CA ASP A 335 -30.15 -13.59 -16.79
C ASP A 335 -30.48 -12.30 -16.05
N GLY A 336 -30.86 -11.30 -16.84
CA GLY A 336 -31.25 -9.97 -16.40
C GLY A 336 -32.75 -9.71 -16.55
N ILE A 337 -33.14 -8.46 -16.46
CA ILE A 337 -34.53 -8.00 -16.55
C ILE A 337 -34.86 -7.29 -17.86
N ASP A 338 -33.92 -7.18 -18.79
CA ASP A 338 -34.06 -6.40 -20.02
C ASP A 338 -35.25 -6.86 -20.91
N ASP A 339 -35.61 -8.13 -20.85
CA ASP A 339 -36.74 -8.71 -21.55
C ASP A 339 -38.00 -8.92 -20.65
N LYS A 340 -37.94 -8.52 -19.38
CA LYS A 340 -38.95 -8.81 -18.34
C LYS A 340 -39.57 -7.55 -17.71
N LEU A 341 -39.22 -6.35 -18.16
CA LEU A 341 -39.60 -5.08 -17.55
C LEU A 341 -41.10 -4.89 -17.39
N THR A 342 -41.92 -5.49 -18.27
CA THR A 342 -43.36 -5.38 -18.24
C THR A 342 -44.07 -6.57 -17.58
N SER A 343 -43.33 -7.65 -17.30
CA SER A 343 -43.92 -8.86 -16.70
C SER A 343 -43.60 -8.96 -15.20
N LEU A 344 -42.56 -8.34 -14.73
CA LEU A 344 -42.19 -8.30 -13.32
C LEU A 344 -43.03 -7.22 -12.63
N THR A 345 -43.69 -7.57 -11.53
CA THR A 345 -44.51 -6.64 -10.79
C THR A 345 -44.46 -6.97 -9.31
N ASN A 346 -44.26 -5.98 -8.47
CA ASN A 346 -44.38 -6.01 -7.04
C ASN A 346 -45.51 -5.08 -6.57
N TYR A 347 -46.08 -5.34 -5.43
CA TYR A 347 -47.22 -4.59 -4.91
C TYR A 347 -46.92 -4.10 -3.49
N ASN A 348 -47.38 -2.89 -3.20
CA ASN A 348 -47.33 -2.35 -1.85
C ASN A 348 -48.59 -2.79 -1.04
N ASP A 349 -48.75 -2.30 0.16
CA ASP A 349 -49.89 -2.63 1.06
C ASP A 349 -51.23 -2.16 0.50
N GLU A 350 -51.24 -1.06 -0.21
CA GLU A 350 -52.44 -0.52 -0.89
C GLU A 350 -52.74 -1.24 -2.21
N ASN A 351 -52.04 -2.32 -2.53
CA ASN A 351 -52.12 -3.04 -3.81
C ASN A 351 -51.79 -2.17 -5.05
N GLN A 352 -50.98 -1.13 -4.87
CA GLN A 352 -50.43 -0.41 -6.00
C GLN A 352 -49.33 -1.24 -6.62
N ALA A 353 -49.40 -1.41 -7.93
CA ALA A 353 -48.44 -2.19 -8.72
C ALA A 353 -47.23 -1.35 -9.15
N PHE A 354 -46.03 -1.91 -8.98
CA PHE A 354 -44.76 -1.31 -9.43
C PHE A 354 -43.99 -2.30 -10.31
N GLN A 355 -43.54 -1.82 -11.43
CA GLN A 355 -42.68 -2.55 -12.37
C GLN A 355 -41.23 -2.01 -12.30
N PRO A 356 -40.21 -2.76 -12.75
CA PRO A 356 -38.86 -2.26 -12.83
C PRO A 356 -38.78 -0.97 -13.64
N PHE A 357 -38.06 0.03 -13.14
CA PHE A 357 -37.86 1.31 -13.81
C PHE A 357 -36.45 1.82 -13.64
N LYS A 358 -35.99 2.62 -14.61
CA LYS A 358 -34.66 3.22 -14.56
C LYS A 358 -34.61 4.33 -13.51
N LEU A 359 -33.71 4.21 -12.55
CA LEU A 359 -33.41 5.24 -11.57
C LEU A 359 -32.82 6.48 -12.22
N LYS A 360 -33.19 7.65 -11.71
CA LYS A 360 -32.63 8.95 -12.09
C LYS A 360 -31.81 9.59 -10.98
N THR A 361 -31.81 8.99 -9.79
CA THR A 361 -30.96 9.39 -8.69
C THR A 361 -29.85 8.36 -8.46
N THR A 362 -28.69 8.83 -8.02
CA THR A 362 -27.57 7.99 -7.61
C THR A 362 -27.48 7.83 -6.09
N CYS A 363 -28.41 8.43 -5.36
CA CYS A 363 -28.56 8.37 -3.91
C CYS A 363 -30.00 7.96 -3.60
N VAL A 364 -30.24 6.68 -3.46
CA VAL A 364 -31.57 6.14 -3.12
C VAL A 364 -31.71 6.14 -1.60
N ASP A 365 -32.90 6.44 -1.10
CA ASP A 365 -33.22 6.23 0.31
C ASP A 365 -33.02 4.77 0.69
N ASP A 366 -32.70 4.53 1.95
CA ASP A 366 -32.38 3.23 2.48
C ASP A 366 -33.46 2.16 2.19
N LEU A 367 -32.97 0.95 2.07
CA LEU A 367 -33.77 -0.26 1.96
C LEU A 367 -33.36 -1.18 3.11
N THR A 368 -34.09 -2.21 3.34
CA THR A 368 -33.77 -3.16 4.40
C THR A 368 -33.73 -4.58 3.86
N SER A 369 -32.81 -5.38 4.40
CA SER A 369 -32.56 -6.74 3.97
C SER A 369 -32.13 -7.60 5.14
N SER A 370 -32.63 -7.31 6.34
CA SER A 370 -32.42 -8.18 7.47
C SER A 370 -32.99 -9.56 7.19
N TRP A 371 -32.60 -10.52 7.99
CA TRP A 371 -32.93 -11.92 7.76
C TRP A 371 -34.41 -12.19 7.49
N LEU A 372 -35.29 -11.66 8.31
CA LEU A 372 -36.73 -11.93 8.18
C LEU A 372 -37.33 -11.20 6.96
N GLU A 373 -36.88 -10.00 6.69
CA GLU A 373 -37.28 -9.19 5.52
C GLU A 373 -36.85 -9.83 4.21
N SER A 374 -35.63 -10.33 4.12
CA SER A 374 -35.18 -11.06 2.96
C SER A 374 -36.00 -12.31 2.68
N TYR A 375 -36.51 -12.97 3.72
CA TYR A 375 -37.44 -14.06 3.55
C TYR A 375 -38.85 -13.58 3.14
N GLY A 376 -39.28 -12.42 3.65
CA GLY A 376 -40.51 -11.77 3.27
C GLY A 376 -40.54 -11.38 1.80
N ASP A 377 -39.42 -10.94 1.27
CA ASP A 377 -39.24 -10.50 -0.13
C ASP A 377 -39.51 -11.62 -1.14
N VAL A 378 -39.16 -12.86 -0.77
CA VAL A 378 -39.33 -14.02 -1.66
C VAL A 378 -40.79 -14.33 -1.96
N SER A 379 -41.70 -14.09 -1.02
CA SER A 379 -43.13 -14.54 -1.11
C SER A 379 -44.11 -13.58 -0.47
N ARG A 380 -43.80 -12.30 -0.49
CA ARG A 380 -44.63 -11.22 0.10
C ARG A 380 -45.11 -11.57 1.51
N TRP A 381 -44.10 -11.99 2.34
CA TRP A 381 -44.35 -12.31 3.75
C TRP A 381 -45.29 -13.49 4.02
N ASP A 382 -45.59 -14.33 3.03
CA ASP A 382 -46.25 -15.62 3.25
C ASP A 382 -45.23 -16.67 3.71
N PHE A 383 -45.13 -16.92 4.98
CA PHE A 383 -44.25 -17.93 5.58
C PHE A 383 -44.91 -19.32 5.69
N SER A 384 -46.05 -19.56 5.06
CA SER A 384 -46.70 -20.87 5.09
C SER A 384 -45.87 -21.93 4.35
N SER A 385 -46.04 -23.18 4.77
CA SER A 385 -45.49 -24.29 4.02
C SER A 385 -46.21 -24.44 2.68
N GLY A 386 -45.49 -24.43 1.59
CA GLY A 386 -46.12 -24.48 0.25
C GLY A 386 -46.44 -23.12 -0.36
N ARG A 387 -45.93 -22.04 0.22
CA ARG A 387 -45.97 -20.69 -0.36
C ARG A 387 -45.41 -20.67 -1.78
N ALA A 388 -45.95 -19.81 -2.59
CA ALA A 388 -45.41 -19.52 -3.91
C ALA A 388 -44.14 -18.67 -3.77
N ILE A 389 -43.16 -18.94 -4.60
CA ILE A 389 -41.91 -18.17 -4.67
C ILE A 389 -42.04 -17.21 -5.86
N ASN A 390 -42.55 -16.02 -5.60
CA ASN A 390 -42.91 -15.05 -6.63
C ASN A 390 -41.92 -13.88 -6.72
N MET A 391 -41.02 -13.72 -5.74
CA MET A 391 -40.13 -12.57 -5.63
C MET A 391 -40.92 -11.25 -5.62
N ASP A 392 -42.01 -11.19 -4.85
CA ASP A 392 -43.01 -10.11 -4.91
C ASP A 392 -43.16 -9.32 -3.62
N GLY A 393 -42.26 -9.50 -2.64
CA GLY A 393 -42.27 -8.81 -1.36
C GLY A 393 -41.44 -7.52 -1.27
N PHE A 394 -40.57 -7.24 -2.17
CA PHE A 394 -39.59 -6.14 -2.07
C PHE A 394 -40.21 -4.75 -1.90
N VAL A 395 -41.27 -4.45 -2.65
CA VAL A 395 -41.97 -3.15 -2.54
C VAL A 395 -42.69 -3.07 -1.19
N HIS A 396 -43.33 -4.15 -0.78
CA HIS A 396 -44.02 -4.26 0.51
C HIS A 396 -43.03 -4.02 1.68
N THR A 397 -41.88 -4.69 1.66
CA THR A 397 -40.83 -4.49 2.65
C THR A 397 -40.30 -3.06 2.64
N ALA A 398 -39.97 -2.51 1.47
CA ALA A 398 -39.45 -1.15 1.34
C ALA A 398 -40.43 -0.07 1.76
N GLU A 399 -41.74 -0.25 1.46
CA GLU A 399 -42.81 0.62 1.93
C GLU A 399 -42.85 0.63 3.43
N GLY A 400 -42.92 -0.54 3.93
CA GLY A 400 -43.07 -0.77 5.32
C GLY A 400 -41.94 -0.21 6.14
N PHE A 401 -40.68 -0.42 5.74
CA PHE A 401 -39.50 0.16 6.36
C PHE A 401 -39.57 1.70 6.36
N ALA A 402 -39.92 2.33 5.24
CA ALA A 402 -40.07 3.77 5.13
C ALA A 402 -41.18 4.32 6.05
N LYS A 403 -42.32 3.66 6.12
CA LYS A 403 -43.42 4.08 7.00
C LYS A 403 -43.01 3.99 8.47
N THR A 404 -42.34 2.92 8.89
CA THR A 404 -41.90 2.76 10.28
C THR A 404 -40.85 3.80 10.62
N CYS A 405 -39.85 3.98 9.80
CA CYS A 405 -38.79 4.99 10.01
C CYS A 405 -39.41 6.39 10.14
N THR A 406 -40.34 6.74 9.28
CA THR A 406 -41.01 8.06 9.30
C THR A 406 -41.86 8.23 10.56
N ALA A 407 -42.57 7.19 10.98
CA ALA A 407 -43.44 7.24 12.16
C ALA A 407 -42.67 7.26 13.48
N SER A 408 -41.56 6.51 13.55
CA SER A 408 -40.79 6.37 14.78
C SER A 408 -39.70 7.45 14.96
N GLY A 409 -39.32 8.11 13.89
CA GLY A 409 -38.20 9.07 13.88
C GLY A 409 -36.84 8.45 14.21
N VAL A 410 -36.66 7.13 14.04
CA VAL A 410 -35.51 6.36 14.48
C VAL A 410 -34.46 6.24 13.36
N CYS A 411 -34.85 6.35 12.10
CA CYS A 411 -33.94 6.26 10.97
C CYS A 411 -33.29 7.61 10.71
N SER A 412 -32.03 7.58 10.33
CA SER A 412 -31.31 8.78 9.90
C SER A 412 -31.84 9.24 8.54
N GLY A 413 -32.74 10.22 8.52
CA GLY A 413 -33.26 10.81 7.30
C GLY A 413 -34.80 10.76 7.20
N SER A 414 -35.34 11.55 6.28
CA SER A 414 -36.75 11.52 5.92
C SER A 414 -36.91 10.76 4.61
N PHE A 415 -37.64 9.66 4.63
CA PHE A 415 -37.98 8.94 3.41
C PHE A 415 -38.89 9.77 2.52
N THR A 416 -38.57 9.85 1.25
CA THR A 416 -39.36 10.56 0.24
C THR A 416 -40.30 9.59 -0.50
N ASP A 417 -39.88 8.34 -0.63
CA ASP A 417 -40.67 7.26 -1.21
C ASP A 417 -41.32 6.40 -0.12
N LEU A 418 -42.53 6.77 0.32
CA LEU A 418 -43.29 6.01 1.30
C LEU A 418 -44.06 4.81 0.71
N ALA A 419 -44.08 4.69 -0.62
CA ALA A 419 -44.79 3.60 -1.30
C ALA A 419 -43.87 2.41 -1.64
N GLY A 420 -42.60 2.49 -1.35
CA GLY A 420 -41.65 1.41 -1.57
C GLY A 420 -41.21 1.23 -3.03
N LYS A 421 -41.60 2.15 -3.91
CA LYS A 421 -41.27 2.10 -5.35
C LYS A 421 -39.78 1.94 -5.61
N ARG A 422 -38.93 2.54 -4.75
CA ARG A 422 -37.46 2.52 -4.91
C ARG A 422 -36.88 1.11 -4.99
N ALA A 423 -37.51 0.11 -4.43
CA ALA A 423 -37.07 -1.27 -4.52
C ALA A 423 -37.03 -1.81 -5.96
N MET A 424 -37.95 -1.32 -6.83
CA MET A 424 -38.02 -1.74 -8.25
C MET A 424 -37.08 -0.96 -9.17
N GLY A 425 -36.26 -0.07 -8.61
CA GLY A 425 -35.34 0.74 -9.39
C GLY A 425 -34.11 -0.05 -9.88
N TYR A 426 -33.67 0.23 -11.12
CA TYR A 426 -32.40 -0.30 -11.64
C TYR A 426 -31.53 0.80 -12.23
N TYR A 427 -30.24 0.53 -12.29
CA TYR A 427 -29.22 1.34 -12.97
C TYR A 427 -28.82 0.74 -14.32
N ASP A 428 -28.22 1.54 -15.17
CA ASP A 428 -27.62 1.09 -16.41
C ASP A 428 -26.27 1.80 -16.68
N GLN A 429 -25.75 1.66 -17.90
CA GLN A 429 -24.47 2.26 -18.32
C GLN A 429 -24.42 3.78 -18.22
N ASP A 430 -25.56 4.48 -18.09
CA ASP A 430 -25.54 5.94 -17.98
C ASP A 430 -24.94 6.41 -16.65
N PHE A 431 -25.12 5.60 -15.59
CA PHE A 431 -24.48 5.81 -14.29
C PHE A 431 -23.31 4.87 -14.06
N LEU A 432 -23.43 3.60 -14.44
CA LEU A 432 -22.47 2.53 -14.13
C LEU A 432 -21.58 2.18 -15.33
N ASN A 433 -21.15 3.20 -16.11
CA ASN A 433 -20.40 3.00 -17.34
C ASN A 433 -19.11 2.17 -17.15
N TYR A 434 -18.41 2.35 -16.04
CA TYR A 434 -17.21 1.59 -15.73
C TYR A 434 -17.54 0.14 -15.40
N TYR A 435 -18.54 -0.08 -14.55
CA TYR A 435 -18.97 -1.42 -14.20
C TYR A 435 -19.52 -2.20 -15.40
N TYR A 436 -20.34 -1.57 -16.23
CA TYR A 436 -20.87 -2.18 -17.45
C TYR A 436 -19.76 -2.58 -18.42
N TYR A 437 -18.75 -1.72 -18.57
CA TYR A 437 -17.58 -2.04 -19.38
C TYR A 437 -16.82 -3.24 -18.80
N MET A 438 -16.46 -3.18 -17.53
CA MET A 438 -15.65 -4.23 -16.90
C MET A 438 -16.38 -5.58 -16.84
N ALA A 439 -17.65 -5.58 -16.47
CA ALA A 439 -18.50 -6.78 -16.46
C ALA A 439 -18.72 -7.37 -17.86
N SER A 440 -18.63 -6.54 -18.90
CA SER A 440 -18.74 -7.00 -20.30
C SER A 440 -17.42 -7.50 -20.87
N GLN A 441 -16.28 -6.91 -20.49
CA GLN A 441 -14.97 -7.31 -20.99
C GLN A 441 -14.46 -8.57 -20.30
N PHE A 442 -14.58 -8.63 -18.99
CA PHE A 442 -14.11 -9.74 -18.18
C PHE A 442 -15.21 -10.78 -17.97
N ALA A 443 -15.22 -11.46 -16.85
CA ALA A 443 -16.21 -12.46 -16.53
C ALA A 443 -17.08 -12.05 -15.34
N ILE A 444 -18.33 -12.50 -15.38
CA ILE A 444 -19.30 -12.38 -14.30
C ILE A 444 -20.03 -13.69 -14.10
N SER A 445 -20.75 -13.80 -12.98
CA SER A 445 -21.78 -14.83 -12.80
C SER A 445 -23.13 -14.17 -12.56
N ASP A 446 -24.17 -14.67 -13.24
CA ASP A 446 -25.56 -14.31 -12.95
C ASP A 446 -26.24 -15.27 -11.98
N ARG A 447 -25.44 -16.10 -11.31
CA ARG A 447 -25.83 -17.01 -10.21
C ARG A 447 -24.88 -16.85 -9.02
N TRP A 448 -24.45 -15.63 -8.78
CA TRP A 448 -23.60 -15.27 -7.66
C TRP A 448 -24.45 -14.68 -6.54
N PHE A 449 -24.49 -15.38 -5.42
CA PHE A 449 -25.35 -15.04 -4.29
C PHE A 449 -24.53 -14.53 -3.10
N SER A 450 -25.14 -13.71 -2.25
CA SER A 450 -24.61 -13.49 -0.92
C SER A 450 -24.73 -14.78 -0.08
N PRO A 451 -23.79 -15.01 0.86
CA PRO A 451 -23.76 -16.29 1.58
C PRO A 451 -24.96 -16.53 2.47
N ILE A 452 -25.58 -15.49 2.98
CA ILE A 452 -26.71 -15.57 3.92
C ILE A 452 -27.80 -14.60 3.49
N SER A 453 -29.04 -14.98 3.72
CA SER A 453 -30.20 -14.12 3.52
C SER A 453 -30.37 -13.19 4.73
N SER A 454 -29.40 -12.27 4.90
CA SER A 454 -29.35 -11.33 6.01
C SER A 454 -28.46 -10.12 5.65
N LYS A 455 -28.13 -9.30 6.66
CA LYS A 455 -27.39 -8.05 6.52
C LYS A 455 -25.87 -8.22 6.33
N SER A 456 -25.19 -7.10 6.18
CA SER A 456 -23.77 -6.99 5.86
C SER A 456 -22.86 -7.78 6.80
N ILE A 457 -23.03 -7.64 8.11
CA ILE A 457 -22.15 -8.28 9.09
C ILE A 457 -22.22 -9.79 9.00
N ASP A 458 -23.43 -10.35 8.94
CA ASP A 458 -23.62 -11.79 8.82
C ASP A 458 -22.99 -12.36 7.55
N ASN A 459 -23.17 -11.67 6.43
CA ASN A 459 -22.61 -12.06 5.14
C ASN A 459 -21.07 -11.95 5.13
N ARG A 460 -20.52 -10.94 5.77
CA ARG A 460 -19.05 -10.78 5.89
C ARG A 460 -18.46 -11.86 6.79
N ILE A 461 -19.09 -12.17 7.93
CA ILE A 461 -18.69 -13.28 8.79
C ILE A 461 -18.75 -14.59 8.01
N ALA A 462 -19.88 -14.89 7.35
CA ALA A 462 -20.01 -16.10 6.53
C ALA A 462 -18.94 -16.17 5.45
N THR A 463 -18.60 -15.06 4.81
CA THR A 463 -17.52 -14.99 3.83
C THR A 463 -16.19 -15.42 4.45
N TYR A 464 -15.82 -14.86 5.61
CA TYR A 464 -14.52 -15.16 6.21
C TYR A 464 -14.39 -16.57 6.79
N THR A 465 -15.51 -17.20 7.09
CA THR A 465 -15.59 -18.47 7.85
C THR A 465 -15.98 -19.67 6.99
N GLY A 466 -16.06 -19.48 5.66
CA GLY A 466 -16.47 -20.55 4.75
C GLY A 466 -17.98 -20.86 4.80
N GLY A 467 -18.81 -19.88 5.20
CA GLY A 467 -20.25 -19.96 5.13
C GLY A 467 -20.98 -20.22 6.45
N THR A 468 -20.27 -20.20 7.58
CA THR A 468 -20.91 -20.37 8.89
C THR A 468 -20.87 -19.08 9.72
N THR A 469 -21.96 -18.80 10.42
CA THR A 469 -22.04 -17.74 11.43
C THR A 469 -22.34 -18.31 12.82
N GLN A 470 -22.29 -19.63 12.98
CA GLN A 470 -22.76 -20.35 14.16
C GLN A 470 -24.19 -20.00 14.57
N GLY A 471 -25.06 -19.71 13.60
CA GLY A 471 -26.44 -19.35 13.81
C GLY A 471 -26.76 -17.88 13.96
N LEU A 472 -25.73 -17.00 13.92
CA LEU A 472 -25.96 -15.56 13.84
C LEU A 472 -26.57 -15.23 12.48
N VAL A 473 -27.77 -14.67 12.45
CA VAL A 473 -28.52 -14.32 11.24
C VAL A 473 -29.09 -12.92 11.27
N PHE A 474 -28.67 -12.11 12.24
CA PHE A 474 -29.10 -10.73 12.39
C PHE A 474 -27.92 -9.88 12.83
N ASP A 475 -27.93 -8.61 12.48
CA ASP A 475 -26.93 -7.65 12.89
C ASP A 475 -26.92 -7.52 14.43
N PRO A 476 -25.82 -7.81 15.12
CA PRO A 476 -25.74 -7.70 16.55
C PRO A 476 -25.77 -6.27 17.09
N GLY A 477 -25.91 -5.27 16.24
CA GLY A 477 -26.13 -3.88 16.62
C GLY A 477 -24.92 -3.22 17.29
N SER A 478 -25.13 -2.52 18.41
CA SER A 478 -24.07 -1.77 19.09
C SER A 478 -22.95 -2.64 19.66
N ASN A 479 -23.13 -3.94 19.67
CA ASN A 479 -22.11 -4.92 20.08
C ASN A 479 -21.29 -5.46 18.92
N ASP A 480 -21.48 -4.92 17.75
CA ASP A 480 -20.90 -5.37 16.49
C ASP A 480 -19.38 -5.43 16.47
N ARG A 481 -18.70 -4.94 17.46
CA ARG A 481 -17.24 -4.95 17.56
C ARG A 481 -16.69 -5.86 18.64
N LEU A 482 -17.55 -6.51 19.36
CA LEU A 482 -17.11 -7.43 20.40
C LEU A 482 -16.91 -8.81 19.78
N PRO A 483 -15.77 -9.47 20.03
CA PRO A 483 -15.59 -10.85 19.62
C PRO A 483 -16.68 -11.73 20.23
N GLN A 484 -17.59 -12.17 19.40
CA GLN A 484 -18.73 -12.97 19.83
C GLN A 484 -18.64 -14.42 19.37
N LEU A 485 -17.89 -14.66 18.31
CA LEU A 485 -17.84 -15.95 17.65
C LEU A 485 -16.44 -16.55 17.74
N ASN A 486 -16.38 -17.79 18.20
CA ASN A 486 -15.14 -18.57 18.20
C ASN A 486 -15.10 -19.50 16.98
N ILE A 487 -15.04 -18.91 15.80
CA ILE A 487 -15.01 -19.60 14.53
C ILE A 487 -13.66 -19.42 13.87
N GLN A 488 -13.15 -20.45 13.20
CA GLN A 488 -11.96 -20.33 12.38
C GLN A 488 -12.26 -19.51 11.13
N THR A 489 -11.42 -18.50 10.87
CA THR A 489 -11.49 -17.69 9.66
C THR A 489 -10.45 -18.14 8.64
N ILE A 490 -10.65 -17.73 7.38
CA ILE A 490 -9.64 -17.92 6.32
C ILE A 490 -8.30 -17.28 6.70
N PHE A 491 -8.31 -16.14 7.38
CA PHE A 491 -7.09 -15.45 7.79
C PHE A 491 -6.26 -16.28 8.78
N GLN A 492 -6.90 -16.87 9.79
CA GLN A 492 -6.23 -17.79 10.71
C GLN A 492 -5.68 -19.03 10.00
N LYS A 493 -6.41 -19.52 9.01
CA LYS A 493 -5.99 -20.70 8.24
C LYS A 493 -4.80 -20.39 7.35
N LEU A 494 -4.74 -19.19 6.79
CA LEU A 494 -3.59 -18.70 6.03
C LEU A 494 -2.37 -18.51 6.92
N ASP A 495 -2.52 -17.96 8.14
CA ASP A 495 -1.45 -17.87 9.14
C ASP A 495 -0.87 -19.24 9.48
N GLN A 496 -1.73 -20.22 9.75
CA GLN A 496 -1.31 -21.59 10.05
C GLN A 496 -0.55 -22.24 8.87
N ALA A 497 -0.86 -21.83 7.64
CA ALA A 497 -0.18 -22.29 6.44
C ALA A 497 1.06 -21.45 6.06
N GLY A 498 1.35 -20.38 6.79
CA GLY A 498 2.44 -19.45 6.48
C GLY A 498 2.22 -18.66 5.19
N VAL A 499 0.96 -18.43 4.81
CA VAL A 499 0.57 -17.72 3.58
C VAL A 499 0.32 -16.25 3.90
N PRO A 500 1.01 -15.31 3.24
CA PRO A 500 0.83 -13.88 3.50
C PRO A 500 -0.56 -13.39 3.12
N TRP A 501 -1.16 -12.58 4.00
CA TRP A 501 -2.44 -11.95 3.74
C TRP A 501 -2.51 -10.54 4.34
N LYS A 502 -3.39 -9.68 3.80
CA LYS A 502 -3.69 -8.34 4.33
C LYS A 502 -5.14 -7.97 4.11
N ILE A 503 -5.67 -7.17 5.03
CA ILE A 503 -6.90 -6.40 4.86
C ILE A 503 -6.51 -4.95 4.63
N TYR A 504 -6.95 -4.37 3.52
CA TYR A 504 -6.79 -2.96 3.20
C TYR A 504 -8.12 -2.25 3.37
N TYR A 505 -8.16 -1.24 4.21
CA TYR A 505 -9.38 -0.51 4.52
C TYR A 505 -9.34 0.93 4.05
N THR A 506 -10.49 1.48 3.66
CA THR A 506 -10.61 2.90 3.36
C THR A 506 -10.59 3.70 4.65
N VAL A 507 -9.71 4.71 4.72
CA VAL A 507 -9.65 5.60 5.87
C VAL A 507 -10.80 6.59 5.82
N THR A 508 -11.61 6.60 6.86
CA THR A 508 -12.74 7.50 7.03
C THR A 508 -12.42 8.53 8.12
N GLN A 509 -12.63 9.82 7.85
CA GLN A 509 -12.61 10.91 8.82
C GLN A 509 -11.45 10.94 9.82
N GLY A 510 -10.22 10.83 9.36
CA GLY A 510 -9.03 11.01 10.23
C GLY A 510 -8.72 9.81 11.13
N TYR A 511 -9.40 8.72 11.00
CA TYR A 511 -9.03 7.46 11.61
C TYR A 511 -7.90 6.81 10.84
N CYS A 512 -6.79 6.58 11.50
CA CYS A 512 -5.64 5.93 10.90
C CYS A 512 -4.74 5.26 11.92
N ILE A 513 -4.00 4.27 11.45
CA ILE A 513 -2.96 3.62 12.25
C ILE A 513 -1.77 4.58 12.36
N ALA A 514 -1.23 4.74 13.57
CA ALA A 514 -0.06 5.58 13.83
C ALA A 514 1.09 5.25 12.87
N GLY A 515 1.67 6.29 12.28
CA GLY A 515 2.78 6.14 11.32
C GLY A 515 2.39 5.84 9.90
N THR A 516 1.11 5.75 9.58
CA THR A 516 0.60 5.67 8.21
C THR A 516 0.11 7.04 7.72
N GLN A 517 -0.11 7.18 6.41
CA GLN A 517 -0.36 8.46 5.73
C GLN A 517 -1.72 9.10 6.06
N CYS A 518 -2.08 9.14 7.30
CA CYS A 518 -3.28 9.79 7.72
C CYS A 518 -2.97 11.22 8.15
N GLY A 519 -3.86 12.12 7.81
CA GLY A 519 -3.68 13.54 8.04
C GLY A 519 -3.28 13.91 9.47
N THR A 520 -2.75 15.05 9.60
CA THR A 520 -1.98 15.66 10.67
C THR A 520 -2.61 15.81 12.07
N SER A 521 -3.78 15.31 12.33
CA SER A 521 -4.36 15.33 13.66
C SER A 521 -3.96 14.07 14.44
N GLY A 522 -2.97 14.20 15.24
CA GLY A 522 -2.20 13.21 15.99
C GLY A 522 -2.90 12.20 16.90
N SER A 523 -4.11 11.80 16.64
CA SER A 523 -4.70 10.61 17.24
C SER A 523 -4.70 9.53 16.17
N ALA A 524 -3.73 8.69 16.25
CA ALA A 524 -3.71 7.45 15.54
C ALA A 524 -4.85 6.60 16.04
N ASN A 525 -5.80 6.37 15.18
CA ASN A 525 -6.89 5.55 15.59
C ASN A 525 -7.28 4.67 14.45
N TYR A 526 -7.90 3.65 14.76
CA TYR A 526 -8.34 2.66 13.90
C TYR A 526 -9.47 3.08 12.97
N PRO A 527 -9.69 2.26 11.94
CA PRO A 527 -10.74 2.44 10.99
C PRO A 527 -12.09 2.70 11.65
N ALA A 528 -12.98 3.27 10.86
CA ALA A 528 -14.36 3.46 11.27
C ALA A 528 -14.94 2.18 11.89
N THR A 529 -15.93 2.39 12.67
CA THR A 529 -16.54 1.39 13.53
C THR A 529 -16.94 0.08 12.86
N ASP A 530 -17.19 0.11 11.57
CA ASP A 530 -17.70 -1.02 10.78
C ASP A 530 -16.66 -1.50 9.75
N PHE A 531 -15.40 -1.26 10.01
CA PHE A 531 -14.39 -1.49 8.99
C PHE A 531 -14.16 -2.96 8.67
N SER A 532 -14.40 -3.84 9.59
CA SER A 532 -14.17 -5.27 9.37
C SER A 532 -14.99 -6.14 10.28
N ALA A 533 -15.75 -7.05 9.68
CA ALA A 533 -16.44 -8.11 10.40
C ALA A 533 -15.48 -9.08 11.12
N LEU A 534 -14.17 -8.98 10.87
CA LEU A 534 -13.18 -9.78 11.58
C LEU A 534 -13.17 -9.49 13.09
N SER A 535 -13.65 -8.33 13.51
CA SER A 535 -13.81 -7.97 14.93
C SER A 535 -14.73 -8.94 15.71
N TYR A 536 -15.56 -9.70 15.05
CA TYR A 536 -16.40 -10.74 15.66
C TYR A 536 -15.66 -12.05 15.91
N SER A 537 -14.50 -12.27 15.32
CA SER A 537 -13.74 -13.49 15.55
C SER A 537 -12.87 -13.39 16.80
N TYR A 538 -13.28 -14.12 17.84
CA TYR A 538 -12.56 -14.16 19.13
C TYR A 538 -11.09 -14.52 19.00
N LYS A 539 -10.78 -15.59 18.29
CA LYS A 539 -9.39 -16.08 18.17
C LYS A 539 -8.48 -15.07 17.51
N TYR A 540 -8.94 -14.48 16.44
CA TYR A 540 -8.10 -13.56 15.67
C TYR A 540 -7.85 -12.25 16.42
N MET A 541 -8.88 -11.71 17.07
CA MET A 541 -8.79 -10.40 17.73
C MET A 541 -8.13 -10.47 19.09
N TYR A 542 -8.19 -11.62 19.79
CA TYR A 542 -7.68 -11.79 21.15
C TYR A 542 -6.35 -12.55 21.21
N GLU A 543 -6.08 -13.43 20.30
CA GLU A 543 -4.80 -14.12 20.17
C GLU A 543 -3.86 -13.32 19.26
N ASN A 544 -3.43 -12.16 19.74
CA ASN A 544 -2.51 -11.33 18.99
C ASN A 544 -1.20 -12.08 18.71
N PRO A 545 -0.74 -12.15 17.45
CA PRO A 545 0.51 -12.83 17.10
C PRO A 545 1.75 -12.20 17.76
N THR A 546 1.66 -10.97 18.26
CA THR A 546 2.75 -10.31 19.00
C THR A 546 2.77 -10.64 20.50
N GLY A 547 1.83 -11.43 21.00
CA GLY A 547 1.75 -11.83 22.40
C GLY A 547 1.27 -10.75 23.37
N ALA A 548 0.82 -9.60 22.89
CA ALA A 548 0.19 -8.61 23.75
C ALA A 548 -1.21 -9.10 24.14
N SER A 549 -1.55 -9.08 25.40
CA SER A 549 -2.88 -9.48 25.86
C SER A 549 -3.86 -8.35 25.58
N CYS A 550 -4.83 -8.62 24.74
CA CYS A 550 -5.99 -7.76 24.51
C CYS A 550 -7.10 -8.14 25.47
N THR A 551 -7.42 -7.24 26.35
CA THR A 551 -8.43 -7.47 27.39
C THR A 551 -9.62 -6.54 27.28
N GLY A 552 -9.60 -5.63 26.30
CA GLY A 552 -10.66 -4.63 26.13
C GLY A 552 -11.86 -5.16 25.34
N THR A 553 -13.02 -4.65 25.68
CA THR A 553 -14.28 -4.89 25.00
C THR A 553 -14.80 -3.61 24.34
N THR A 554 -14.03 -2.54 24.39
CA THR A 554 -14.37 -1.24 23.81
C THR A 554 -13.41 -0.88 22.71
N GLN A 555 -13.90 -0.09 21.80
CA GLN A 555 -13.12 0.45 20.72
C GLN A 555 -11.94 1.29 21.25
N GLY A 556 -10.74 1.04 20.76
CA GLY A 556 -9.54 1.72 21.17
C GLY A 556 -8.58 1.97 20.01
N SER A 557 -7.30 2.13 20.29
CA SER A 557 -6.26 2.27 19.29
C SER A 557 -6.06 0.97 18.50
N SER A 558 -5.77 1.08 17.21
CA SER A 558 -5.35 -0.04 16.36
C SER A 558 -3.86 -0.36 16.47
N VAL A 559 -3.12 0.35 17.35
CA VAL A 559 -1.69 0.11 17.54
C VAL A 559 -1.49 -1.09 18.46
N VAL A 560 -0.80 -2.11 17.98
CA VAL A 560 -0.46 -3.30 18.75
C VAL A 560 0.36 -2.90 19.99
N GLY A 561 -0.05 -3.39 21.16
CA GLY A 561 0.58 -3.08 22.44
C GLY A 561 0.16 -1.73 23.05
N ASP A 562 -0.65 -0.94 22.40
CA ASP A 562 -1.30 0.22 22.99
C ASP A 562 -2.41 -0.25 23.94
N SER A 563 -2.41 0.28 25.17
CA SER A 563 -3.44 -0.06 26.15
C SER A 563 -4.86 0.30 25.72
N THR A 564 -5.00 1.17 24.73
CA THR A 564 -6.29 1.54 24.12
C THR A 564 -6.66 0.68 22.92
N ASN A 565 -5.77 -0.21 22.45
CA ASN A 565 -6.07 -1.15 21.37
C ASN A 565 -6.81 -2.37 21.92
N SER A 566 -8.10 -2.21 22.15
CA SER A 566 -8.93 -3.30 22.70
C SER A 566 -9.14 -4.45 21.72
N PHE A 567 -8.95 -4.22 20.42
CA PHE A 567 -9.11 -5.24 19.39
C PHE A 567 -7.79 -5.87 18.93
N CYS A 568 -6.65 -5.43 19.41
CA CYS A 568 -5.33 -5.96 19.04
C CYS A 568 -5.10 -6.08 17.53
N ILE A 569 -5.51 -5.10 16.78
CA ILE A 569 -5.33 -5.09 15.33
C ILE A 569 -3.83 -5.04 15.01
N ASP A 570 -3.34 -6.02 14.27
CA ASP A 570 -1.96 -6.02 13.78
C ASP A 570 -1.84 -5.18 12.50
N PRO A 571 -1.13 -4.04 12.53
CA PRO A 571 -0.97 -3.19 11.36
C PRO A 571 -0.17 -3.82 10.21
N ASN A 572 0.51 -4.94 10.44
CA ASN A 572 1.14 -5.70 9.37
C ASN A 572 0.11 -6.42 8.49
N HIS A 573 -1.04 -6.76 9.07
CA HIS A 573 -2.13 -7.45 8.38
C HIS A 573 -3.28 -6.51 8.03
N ILE A 574 -3.57 -5.52 8.85
CA ILE A 574 -4.72 -4.61 8.66
C ILE A 574 -4.18 -3.20 8.50
N THR A 575 -4.29 -2.65 7.30
CA THR A 575 -3.58 -1.44 6.90
C THR A 575 -4.40 -0.55 5.96
N PRO A 576 -4.17 0.77 5.92
CA PRO A 576 -4.87 1.67 5.00
C PRO A 576 -4.74 1.29 3.53
N LEU A 577 -5.78 1.56 2.75
CA LEU A 577 -5.87 1.27 1.31
C LEU A 577 -4.73 1.91 0.50
N ALA A 578 -4.12 3.00 0.97
CA ALA A 578 -2.93 3.58 0.36
C ALA A 578 -1.78 2.58 0.21
N ASN A 579 -1.66 1.64 1.15
CA ASN A 579 -0.64 0.59 1.11
C ASN A 579 -0.92 -0.48 0.05
N TYR A 580 -2.17 -0.71 -0.33
CA TYR A 580 -2.51 -1.56 -1.46
C TYR A 580 -1.85 -1.07 -2.77
N TYR A 581 -1.95 0.23 -3.05
CA TYR A 581 -1.32 0.81 -4.25
C TYR A 581 0.21 0.71 -4.20
N ASN A 582 0.79 0.90 -3.01
CA ASN A 582 2.23 0.74 -2.82
C ASN A 582 2.67 -0.70 -3.04
N ASP A 583 1.96 -1.65 -2.47
CA ASP A 583 2.26 -3.08 -2.60
C ASP A 583 2.07 -3.55 -4.04
N ALA A 584 1.00 -3.13 -4.71
CA ALA A 584 0.76 -3.45 -6.12
C ALA A 584 1.88 -2.91 -7.03
N ASN A 585 2.26 -1.65 -6.85
CA ASN A 585 3.29 -0.99 -7.65
C ASN A 585 4.70 -1.56 -7.43
N ARG A 586 4.96 -2.13 -6.26
CA ARG A 586 6.23 -2.80 -5.94
C ARG A 586 6.25 -4.28 -6.34
N GLY A 587 5.11 -4.86 -6.70
CA GLY A 587 4.97 -6.29 -6.92
C GLY A 587 5.05 -7.10 -5.62
N THR A 588 4.61 -6.52 -4.50
CA THR A 588 4.68 -7.09 -3.14
C THR A 588 3.30 -7.29 -2.50
N LEU A 589 2.26 -7.39 -3.32
CA LEU A 589 0.94 -7.78 -2.82
C LEU A 589 1.02 -9.12 -2.08
N PRO A 590 0.25 -9.31 -0.99
CA PRO A 590 0.18 -10.60 -0.34
C PRO A 590 -0.50 -11.64 -1.25
N SER A 591 -0.42 -12.90 -0.88
CA SER A 591 -1.11 -13.98 -1.58
C SER A 591 -2.62 -13.79 -1.54
N PHE A 592 -3.16 -13.35 -0.40
CA PHE A 592 -4.57 -12.97 -0.25
C PHE A 592 -4.69 -11.54 0.28
N ALA A 593 -5.39 -10.70 -0.47
CA ALA A 593 -5.71 -9.33 -0.12
C ALA A 593 -7.24 -9.17 -0.02
N PHE A 594 -7.72 -8.66 1.10
CA PHE A 594 -9.11 -8.28 1.24
C PHE A 594 -9.21 -6.75 1.28
N ILE A 595 -10.18 -6.16 0.57
CA ILE A 595 -10.37 -4.72 0.54
C ILE A 595 -11.73 -4.37 1.12
N GLU A 596 -11.72 -3.57 2.18
CA GLU A 596 -12.92 -3.00 2.78
C GLU A 596 -13.20 -1.61 2.22
N ALA A 597 -14.41 -1.40 1.75
CA ALA A 597 -14.89 -0.08 1.34
C ALA A 597 -15.02 0.86 2.55
N GLY A 598 -15.14 2.15 2.30
CA GLY A 598 -15.36 3.15 3.35
C GLY A 598 -16.84 3.28 3.67
N SER A 599 -17.28 2.74 4.81
CA SER A 599 -18.66 2.82 5.26
C SER A 599 -19.18 4.27 5.24
N GLY A 600 -20.31 4.49 4.56
CA GLY A 600 -20.93 5.80 4.39
C GLY A 600 -20.13 6.79 3.53
N ILE A 601 -19.05 6.36 2.83
CA ILE A 601 -18.22 7.22 1.99
C ILE A 601 -18.15 6.74 0.55
N ASN A 602 -17.85 5.47 0.31
CA ASN A 602 -17.68 4.90 -1.03
C ASN A 602 -17.97 3.40 -1.10
N ASP A 603 -18.78 2.92 -0.18
CA ASP A 603 -19.27 1.55 -0.10
C ASP A 603 -20.53 1.31 -0.94
N GLU A 604 -21.18 2.36 -1.43
CA GLU A 604 -22.39 2.36 -2.25
C GLU A 604 -23.70 2.05 -1.48
N HIS A 605 -23.65 1.93 -0.15
CA HIS A 605 -24.81 1.61 0.65
C HIS A 605 -25.98 2.59 0.43
N PRO A 606 -27.19 2.13 0.06
CA PRO A 606 -28.38 2.98 -0.01
C PRO A 606 -28.64 3.68 1.32
N GLY A 607 -29.16 4.90 1.27
CA GLY A 607 -29.52 5.64 2.50
C GLY A 607 -28.37 6.28 3.25
N SER A 608 -27.12 5.98 2.93
CA SER A 608 -25.94 6.61 3.55
C SER A 608 -25.73 8.06 3.13
N GLY A 609 -26.53 8.58 2.21
CA GLY A 609 -26.41 9.93 1.65
C GLY A 609 -25.25 10.06 0.65
N GLN A 610 -24.59 8.98 0.30
CA GLN A 610 -23.55 8.95 -0.73
C GLN A 610 -24.11 8.53 -2.10
N SER A 611 -23.42 8.97 -3.12
CA SER A 611 -23.72 8.56 -4.49
C SER A 611 -22.99 7.25 -4.83
N ILE A 612 -23.69 6.32 -5.50
CA ILE A 612 -23.06 5.12 -6.07
C ILE A 612 -21.89 5.46 -6.99
N LEU A 613 -21.87 6.67 -7.57
CA LEU A 613 -20.73 7.13 -8.39
C LEU A 613 -19.44 7.25 -7.59
N SER A 614 -19.52 7.50 -6.28
CA SER A 614 -18.36 7.57 -5.40
C SER A 614 -17.71 6.20 -5.21
N GLY A 615 -18.53 5.16 -5.01
CA GLY A 615 -18.06 3.79 -4.92
C GLY A 615 -17.49 3.30 -6.25
N GLN A 616 -18.22 3.48 -7.37
CA GLN A 616 -17.70 3.14 -8.69
C GLN A 616 -16.35 3.82 -8.98
N ALA A 617 -16.20 5.09 -8.61
CA ALA A 617 -14.94 5.82 -8.78
C ALA A 617 -13.82 5.21 -7.93
N GLN A 618 -14.11 4.78 -6.70
CA GLN A 618 -13.14 4.12 -5.82
C GLN A 618 -12.73 2.74 -6.36
N VAL A 619 -13.69 1.91 -6.71
CA VAL A 619 -13.44 0.59 -7.32
C VAL A 619 -12.60 0.72 -8.59
N SER A 620 -12.91 1.71 -9.44
CA SER A 620 -12.14 1.96 -10.65
C SER A 620 -10.67 2.28 -10.37
N LYS A 621 -10.38 3.06 -9.33
CA LYS A 621 -8.99 3.36 -8.92
C LYS A 621 -8.28 2.10 -8.47
N VAL A 622 -8.94 1.25 -7.69
CA VAL A 622 -8.37 0.00 -7.18
C VAL A 622 -8.04 -0.95 -8.32
N ILE A 623 -9.00 -1.22 -9.20
CA ILE A 623 -8.81 -2.14 -10.33
C ILE A 623 -7.81 -1.59 -11.35
N ASN A 624 -7.91 -0.30 -11.71
CA ASN A 624 -6.97 0.32 -12.65
C ASN A 624 -5.55 0.37 -12.08
N GLY A 625 -5.41 0.60 -10.76
CA GLY A 625 -4.13 0.51 -10.06
C GLY A 625 -3.50 -0.87 -10.17
N LEU A 626 -4.28 -1.94 -10.02
CA LEU A 626 -3.81 -3.31 -10.24
C LEU A 626 -3.40 -3.55 -11.69
N MET A 627 -4.28 -3.21 -12.63
CA MET A 627 -4.05 -3.43 -14.08
C MET A 627 -2.81 -2.71 -14.60
N ALA A 628 -2.48 -1.54 -14.04
CA ALA A 628 -1.29 -0.77 -14.39
C ALA A 628 -0.02 -1.24 -13.66
N SER A 629 -0.13 -2.08 -12.65
CA SER A 629 0.97 -2.47 -11.79
C SER A 629 1.73 -3.70 -12.30
N PRO A 630 2.96 -3.96 -11.81
CA PRO A 630 3.68 -5.21 -12.03
C PRO A 630 2.93 -6.46 -11.54
N SER A 631 2.07 -6.31 -10.55
CA SER A 631 1.28 -7.40 -9.97
C SER A 631 0.13 -7.88 -10.88
N TRP A 632 -0.22 -7.14 -11.94
CA TRP A 632 -1.28 -7.54 -12.86
C TRP A 632 -1.11 -8.95 -13.40
N LYS A 633 0.12 -9.31 -13.78
CA LYS A 633 0.43 -10.51 -14.56
C LYS A 633 0.06 -11.83 -13.91
N ASP A 634 -0.10 -11.84 -12.62
CA ASP A 634 -0.33 -13.04 -11.80
C ASP A 634 -1.37 -12.83 -10.69
N SER A 635 -2.26 -11.87 -10.91
CA SER A 635 -3.33 -11.53 -9.97
C SER A 635 -4.70 -11.89 -10.49
N VAL A 636 -5.63 -12.10 -9.56
CA VAL A 636 -7.07 -12.06 -9.81
C VAL A 636 -7.72 -11.11 -8.81
N PHE A 637 -8.62 -10.28 -9.31
CA PHE A 637 -9.45 -9.40 -8.54
C PHE A 637 -10.91 -9.86 -8.62
N PHE A 638 -11.51 -10.11 -7.47
CA PHE A 638 -12.93 -10.38 -7.31
C PHE A 638 -13.60 -9.15 -6.71
N LEU A 639 -14.56 -8.58 -7.42
CA LEU A 639 -15.51 -7.62 -6.86
C LEU A 639 -16.80 -8.36 -6.54
N SER A 640 -17.37 -8.10 -5.39
CA SER A 640 -18.73 -8.51 -5.06
C SER A 640 -19.38 -7.49 -4.11
N TYR A 641 -20.63 -7.72 -3.80
CA TYR A 641 -21.41 -6.99 -2.81
C TYR A 641 -21.73 -7.93 -1.67
N ASP A 642 -21.71 -7.45 -0.46
CA ASP A 642 -21.88 -8.30 0.71
C ASP A 642 -23.29 -8.89 0.81
N GLU A 643 -24.33 -8.13 0.41
CA GLU A 643 -25.72 -8.56 0.38
C GLU A 643 -26.52 -7.84 -0.72
N GLY A 644 -27.76 -8.29 -0.93
CA GLY A 644 -28.68 -7.71 -1.92
C GLY A 644 -29.29 -6.36 -1.52
N GLY A 645 -29.29 -5.98 -0.25
CA GLY A 645 -29.62 -4.65 0.25
C GLY A 645 -31.08 -4.23 0.16
N GLY A 646 -31.98 -5.10 -0.29
CA GLY A 646 -33.40 -4.79 -0.47
C GLY A 646 -33.84 -4.29 -1.85
N PRO A 647 -32.98 -3.88 -2.81
CA PRO A 647 -33.36 -3.74 -4.20
C PRO A 647 -33.82 -5.08 -4.79
N PHE A 648 -34.81 -5.01 -5.68
CA PHE A 648 -35.41 -6.16 -6.32
C PHE A 648 -34.39 -7.03 -7.07
N ASP A 649 -34.58 -8.35 -6.93
CA ASP A 649 -33.95 -9.35 -7.79
C ASP A 649 -35.01 -10.35 -8.22
N HIS A 650 -35.06 -10.75 -9.50
CA HIS A 650 -36.10 -11.65 -10.00
C HIS A 650 -35.74 -13.12 -9.80
N VAL A 651 -34.50 -13.43 -9.46
CA VAL A 651 -34.04 -14.80 -9.25
C VAL A 651 -34.05 -15.14 -7.77
N PRO A 652 -34.81 -16.17 -7.38
CA PRO A 652 -34.85 -16.59 -5.97
C PRO A 652 -33.49 -17.12 -5.53
N PRO A 653 -33.18 -17.00 -4.23
CA PRO A 653 -32.03 -17.66 -3.65
C PRO A 653 -32.06 -19.17 -3.94
N VAL A 654 -30.87 -19.74 -4.15
CA VAL A 654 -30.72 -21.17 -4.47
C VAL A 654 -31.01 -22.02 -3.22
N PRO A 655 -31.53 -23.18 -3.39
CA PRO A 655 -31.93 -23.93 -4.59
C PRO A 655 -33.42 -23.90 -4.85
N GLY A 656 -33.94 -22.95 -5.49
CA GLY A 656 -35.34 -22.76 -5.69
C GLY A 656 -36.05 -22.34 -4.41
N HIS A 657 -35.23 -21.97 -3.52
CA HIS A 657 -35.51 -21.41 -2.25
C HIS A 657 -36.71 -21.94 -1.52
N SER A 658 -36.53 -23.01 -0.84
CA SER A 658 -37.40 -23.40 0.26
C SER A 658 -36.61 -23.37 1.56
N ASN A 659 -37.21 -23.12 2.68
CA ASN A 659 -36.54 -23.15 3.98
C ASN A 659 -35.81 -24.43 4.27
N ASP A 660 -36.27 -25.51 3.71
CA ASP A 660 -35.75 -26.85 3.84
C ASP A 660 -34.81 -27.23 2.71
N ASN A 661 -34.56 -26.30 1.77
CA ASN A 661 -33.66 -26.50 0.64
C ASN A 661 -33.96 -27.78 -0.15
N THR A 662 -35.22 -28.06 -0.44
CA THR A 662 -35.64 -29.34 -1.01
C THR A 662 -35.57 -29.41 -2.52
N ASN A 663 -35.43 -28.32 -3.23
CA ASN A 663 -35.37 -28.33 -4.68
C ASN A 663 -33.92 -28.55 -5.21
N ALA A 664 -33.48 -29.80 -5.21
CA ALA A 664 -32.16 -30.20 -5.69
C ALA A 664 -31.91 -29.92 -7.19
N SER A 665 -32.95 -29.69 -7.99
CA SER A 665 -32.82 -29.43 -9.42
C SER A 665 -32.18 -28.07 -9.73
N LEU A 666 -32.21 -27.13 -8.79
CA LEU A 666 -31.60 -25.81 -8.92
C LEU A 666 -30.18 -25.75 -8.40
N GLY A 667 -29.63 -26.87 -8.01
CA GLY A 667 -28.34 -26.98 -7.37
C GLY A 667 -28.44 -26.85 -5.86
N SER A 668 -27.46 -27.35 -5.14
CA SER A 668 -27.45 -27.32 -3.68
C SER A 668 -26.05 -27.03 -3.19
N ILE A 669 -25.97 -26.25 -2.15
CA ILE A 669 -24.78 -26.10 -1.32
C ILE A 669 -25.07 -26.92 -0.07
N PRO A 670 -24.52 -28.12 0.08
CA PRO A 670 -24.99 -29.10 1.05
C PRO A 670 -25.01 -28.59 2.49
N ASP A 671 -24.01 -27.80 2.83
CA ASP A 671 -23.83 -27.34 4.21
C ASP A 671 -24.85 -26.31 4.66
N ILE A 672 -25.56 -25.68 3.74
CA ILE A 672 -26.58 -24.68 4.06
C ILE A 672 -27.74 -25.27 4.88
N LEU A 673 -28.02 -26.57 4.73
CA LEU A 673 -29.03 -27.27 5.53
C LEU A 673 -28.56 -27.58 6.95
N GLN A 674 -27.26 -27.47 7.21
CA GLN A 674 -26.66 -27.81 8.50
C GLN A 674 -26.45 -26.58 9.38
N ILE A 675 -26.55 -25.40 8.80
CA ILE A 675 -26.47 -24.14 9.54
C ILE A 675 -27.86 -23.88 10.17
N ALA A 676 -28.09 -24.45 11.32
CA ALA A 676 -29.31 -24.19 12.08
C ALA A 676 -29.15 -22.85 12.81
N VAL A 677 -30.23 -22.08 12.84
CA VAL A 677 -30.33 -20.92 13.73
C VAL A 677 -30.26 -21.40 15.18
N ASN A 678 -29.29 -20.93 15.93
CA ASN A 678 -29.25 -21.20 17.35
C ASN A 678 -30.32 -20.33 18.03
N ALA A 679 -31.25 -20.95 18.75
CA ALA A 679 -32.31 -20.24 19.46
C ALA A 679 -31.76 -19.23 20.49
N ASP A 680 -30.56 -19.46 21.02
CA ASP A 680 -29.91 -18.55 21.97
C ASP A 680 -29.33 -17.31 21.30
N ASP A 681 -29.01 -17.39 20.01
CA ASP A 681 -28.48 -16.27 19.23
C ASP A 681 -29.58 -15.47 18.53
N TYR A 682 -30.80 -15.95 18.61
CA TYR A 682 -31.97 -15.36 17.98
C TYR A 682 -32.84 -14.64 18.99
N THR A 683 -32.92 -13.33 18.90
CA THR A 683 -33.86 -12.53 19.67
C THR A 683 -35.14 -12.39 18.86
N PRO A 684 -36.27 -13.02 19.26
CA PRO A 684 -37.56 -12.88 18.57
C PRO A 684 -37.91 -11.41 18.46
N CYS A 685 -38.40 -11.03 17.31
CA CYS A 685 -39.00 -9.74 17.11
C CYS A 685 -40.23 -9.59 18.04
N VAL A 686 -40.06 -9.06 19.23
CA VAL A 686 -41.17 -8.69 20.14
C VAL A 686 -41.42 -7.21 19.91
N PRO A 687 -42.54 -6.82 19.31
CA PRO A 687 -42.96 -5.42 19.24
C PRO A 687 -43.25 -4.95 20.67
N THR A 688 -42.24 -4.45 21.36
CA THR A 688 -42.48 -3.67 22.57
C THR A 688 -42.78 -2.24 22.13
N SER A 689 -43.99 -1.83 22.30
CA SER A 689 -44.40 -0.45 22.11
C SER A 689 -43.42 0.48 22.81
N GLY A 690 -42.62 1.21 22.03
CA GLY A 690 -41.76 2.29 22.52
C GLY A 690 -40.28 2.02 22.58
N THR A 691 -39.77 0.89 22.11
CA THR A 691 -38.33 0.67 21.94
C THR A 691 -37.97 0.60 20.46
N SER A 692 -37.44 1.67 19.96
CA SER A 692 -36.67 1.72 18.73
C SER A 692 -35.49 0.75 18.84
N GLY A 693 -35.25 -0.07 17.85
CA GLY A 693 -34.08 -0.90 17.77
C GLY A 693 -34.26 -2.36 18.10
N THR A 694 -35.46 -2.85 18.09
CA THR A 694 -35.73 -4.28 17.91
C THR A 694 -35.71 -4.55 16.41
N HIS A 695 -35.04 -5.60 16.01
CA HIS A 695 -34.90 -6.09 14.63
C HIS A 695 -36.20 -6.49 13.94
N CYS A 696 -37.29 -5.83 14.30
CA CYS A 696 -38.61 -6.05 13.78
C CYS A 696 -38.95 -4.93 12.82
N ASP A 697 -38.47 -5.07 11.62
CA ASP A 697 -38.88 -4.20 10.51
C ASP A 697 -40.27 -4.62 9.98
N LEU A 698 -40.90 -5.54 10.67
CA LEU A 698 -42.27 -6.00 10.42
C LEU A 698 -43.28 -4.98 10.90
N PHE A 699 -44.23 -4.67 10.03
CA PHE A 699 -45.26 -3.73 10.35
C PHE A 699 -46.40 -4.44 11.07
N PRO A 700 -46.98 -3.83 12.08
CA PRO A 700 -48.12 -4.40 12.76
C PRO A 700 -49.33 -4.69 11.85
N SER A 701 -49.39 -4.02 10.69
CA SER A 701 -50.44 -4.21 9.70
C SER A 701 -50.18 -5.38 8.75
N ASP A 702 -48.96 -5.89 8.69
CA ASP A 702 -48.62 -6.96 7.79
C ASP A 702 -49.10 -8.31 8.30
N PRO A 703 -49.67 -9.15 7.44
CA PRO A 703 -50.16 -10.49 7.88
C PRO A 703 -49.02 -11.34 8.46
N GLY A 704 -47.76 -11.12 8.07
CA GLY A 704 -46.59 -11.82 8.57
C GLY A 704 -45.95 -11.15 9.78
N SER A 705 -46.32 -9.96 10.19
CA SER A 705 -45.66 -9.16 11.23
C SER A 705 -46.05 -9.58 12.65
N LYS A 706 -46.00 -10.86 12.93
CA LYS A 706 -46.33 -11.37 14.28
C LYS A 706 -45.07 -11.58 15.07
N SER A 707 -45.12 -11.21 16.33
CA SER A 707 -44.06 -11.47 17.29
C SER A 707 -43.65 -12.94 17.43
N SER A 708 -44.50 -13.83 16.90
CA SER A 708 -44.28 -15.27 16.90
C SER A 708 -43.76 -15.82 15.58
N ASP A 709 -43.56 -14.99 14.57
CA ASP A 709 -43.23 -15.48 13.23
C ASP A 709 -41.86 -16.17 13.19
N SER A 710 -40.91 -15.68 13.93
CA SER A 710 -39.63 -16.34 14.10
C SER A 710 -39.74 -17.72 14.74
N ALA A 711 -40.62 -17.86 15.74
CA ALA A 711 -40.91 -19.15 16.36
C ALA A 711 -41.76 -20.05 15.47
N ALA A 712 -42.66 -19.46 14.66
CA ALA A 712 -43.48 -20.20 13.69
C ALA A 712 -42.69 -20.66 12.46
N ILE A 713 -41.67 -19.91 12.09
CA ILE A 713 -40.72 -20.25 11.04
C ILE A 713 -39.77 -21.37 11.47
N GLY A 714 -39.63 -21.60 12.72
CA GLY A 714 -38.96 -22.67 13.45
C GLY A 714 -37.73 -23.27 12.83
N GLY A 715 -36.56 -22.88 13.31
CA GLY A 715 -35.33 -23.52 12.91
C GLY A 715 -34.89 -23.25 11.47
N PHE A 716 -35.04 -22.04 10.99
CA PHE A 716 -34.50 -21.65 9.69
C PHE A 716 -33.03 -21.96 9.61
N ALA A 717 -32.64 -22.71 8.60
CA ALA A 717 -31.27 -22.75 8.21
C ALA A 717 -30.90 -21.40 7.57
N ALA A 718 -29.73 -20.85 7.87
CA ALA A 718 -29.22 -19.71 7.17
C ALA A 718 -29.00 -20.11 5.71
N GLN A 719 -29.82 -19.62 4.82
CA GLN A 719 -29.80 -19.93 3.39
C GLN A 719 -29.07 -18.84 2.63
N LEU A 720 -28.76 -19.08 1.35
CA LEU A 720 -28.25 -18.06 0.48
C LEU A 720 -29.15 -16.83 0.45
N GLY A 721 -28.56 -15.66 0.41
CA GLY A 721 -29.26 -14.43 0.13
C GLY A 721 -29.53 -14.25 -1.36
N PHE A 722 -29.87 -13.04 -1.76
CA PHE A 722 -30.13 -12.70 -3.15
C PHE A 722 -28.85 -12.66 -3.97
N ARG A 723 -29.01 -12.65 -5.30
CA ARG A 723 -27.88 -12.42 -6.20
C ARG A 723 -27.30 -11.02 -5.98
N VAL A 724 -25.98 -10.93 -6.02
CA VAL A 724 -25.24 -9.69 -5.90
C VAL A 724 -24.36 -9.44 -7.12
N PRO A 725 -24.09 -8.18 -7.47
CA PRO A 725 -23.19 -7.87 -8.55
C PRO A 725 -21.81 -8.46 -8.29
N ASN A 726 -21.15 -8.92 -9.35
CA ASN A 726 -19.80 -9.48 -9.23
C ASN A 726 -18.99 -9.25 -10.51
N MET A 727 -17.67 -9.26 -10.37
CA MET A 727 -16.74 -9.20 -11.51
C MET A 727 -15.47 -9.96 -11.16
N ILE A 728 -14.97 -10.74 -12.11
CA ILE A 728 -13.71 -11.47 -12.00
C ILE A 728 -12.72 -10.88 -13.01
N VAL A 729 -11.74 -10.14 -12.50
CA VAL A 729 -10.80 -9.36 -13.30
C VAL A 729 -9.39 -9.93 -13.14
N SER A 730 -8.84 -10.50 -14.22
CA SER A 730 -7.51 -11.12 -14.22
C SER A 730 -6.95 -11.17 -15.63
N PRO A 731 -5.62 -11.23 -15.81
CA PRO A 731 -5.05 -11.50 -17.13
C PRO A 731 -5.46 -12.86 -17.69
N PHE A 732 -5.94 -13.77 -16.86
CA PHE A 732 -6.38 -15.10 -17.23
C PHE A 732 -7.89 -15.22 -17.44
N THR A 733 -8.67 -14.21 -17.09
CA THR A 733 -10.14 -14.26 -17.21
C THR A 733 -10.56 -14.40 -18.67
N ARG A 734 -11.50 -15.31 -18.95
CA ARG A 734 -12.16 -15.46 -20.25
C ARG A 734 -12.86 -14.16 -20.63
N ARG A 735 -12.77 -13.79 -21.90
CA ARG A 735 -13.47 -12.61 -22.41
C ARG A 735 -14.95 -12.85 -22.51
N HIS A 736 -15.72 -11.86 -22.09
CA HIS A 736 -17.17 -11.83 -22.25
C HIS A 736 -17.91 -13.03 -21.64
N TYR A 737 -17.29 -13.69 -20.67
CA TYR A 737 -17.82 -14.91 -20.07
C TYR A 737 -18.88 -14.62 -19.03
N VAL A 738 -19.97 -15.36 -19.06
CA VAL A 738 -21.00 -15.39 -18.02
C VAL A 738 -21.17 -16.82 -17.51
N SER A 739 -21.03 -17.00 -16.22
CA SER A 739 -21.33 -18.27 -15.56
C SER A 739 -22.77 -18.28 -15.08
N HIS A 740 -23.43 -19.43 -15.24
CA HIS A 740 -24.76 -19.72 -14.68
C HIS A 740 -24.70 -20.75 -13.56
N THR A 741 -23.49 -21.08 -13.10
CA THR A 741 -23.29 -21.99 -11.98
C THR A 741 -23.63 -21.29 -10.67
N PRO A 742 -24.55 -21.82 -9.84
CA PRO A 742 -24.83 -21.26 -8.53
C PRO A 742 -23.61 -21.29 -7.62
N MET A 743 -23.29 -20.15 -7.00
CA MET A 743 -22.18 -20.00 -6.07
C MET A 743 -22.37 -18.80 -5.17
N ASP A 744 -21.61 -18.74 -4.09
CA ASP A 744 -21.56 -17.60 -3.21
C ASP A 744 -20.11 -17.16 -2.93
N HIS A 745 -19.92 -16.20 -2.05
CA HIS A 745 -18.60 -15.64 -1.69
C HIS A 745 -17.62 -16.73 -1.23
N THR A 746 -18.11 -17.81 -0.62
CA THR A 746 -17.25 -18.88 -0.12
C THR A 746 -16.58 -19.69 -1.22
N ALA A 747 -17.03 -19.53 -2.48
CA ALA A 747 -16.30 -20.04 -3.65
C ALA A 747 -14.94 -19.36 -3.82
N ILE A 748 -14.84 -18.05 -3.46
CA ILE A 748 -13.54 -17.34 -3.45
C ILE A 748 -12.65 -17.89 -2.34
N ILE A 749 -13.22 -18.21 -1.18
CA ILE A 749 -12.48 -18.80 -0.06
C ILE A 749 -11.92 -20.15 -0.46
N LYS A 750 -12.72 -21.01 -1.07
CA LYS A 750 -12.26 -22.29 -1.64
C LYS A 750 -11.17 -22.09 -2.69
N PHE A 751 -11.28 -21.08 -3.53
CA PHE A 751 -10.25 -20.76 -4.52
C PHE A 751 -8.93 -20.37 -3.84
N VAL A 752 -8.96 -19.52 -2.81
CA VAL A 752 -7.80 -19.14 -2.00
C VAL A 752 -7.17 -20.36 -1.34
N GLU A 753 -7.95 -21.19 -0.69
CA GLU A 753 -7.49 -22.43 -0.06
C GLU A 753 -6.86 -23.40 -1.07
N SER A 754 -7.55 -23.62 -2.19
CA SER A 754 -7.06 -24.53 -3.25
C SER A 754 -5.76 -24.04 -3.87
N ARG A 755 -5.60 -22.72 -3.97
CA ARG A 755 -4.39 -22.12 -4.56
C ARG A 755 -3.22 -22.08 -3.59
N PHE A 756 -3.43 -21.72 -2.34
CA PHE A 756 -2.33 -21.39 -1.43
C PHE A 756 -2.12 -22.42 -0.32
N ILE A 757 -3.08 -23.27 -0.04
CA ILE A 757 -2.97 -24.27 1.02
C ILE A 757 -2.96 -25.68 0.40
N SER A 758 -4.10 -26.15 -0.04
CA SER A 758 -4.22 -27.41 -0.79
C SER A 758 -5.61 -27.52 -1.44
N THR A 759 -5.73 -28.35 -2.46
CA THR A 759 -7.02 -28.59 -3.15
C THR A 759 -8.04 -29.29 -2.29
N SER A 760 -7.63 -29.86 -1.16
CA SER A 760 -8.51 -30.52 -0.16
C SER A 760 -8.74 -29.67 1.09
N ALA A 761 -8.16 -28.45 1.15
CA ALA A 761 -8.40 -27.55 2.26
C ALA A 761 -9.81 -26.99 2.17
N ASN A 762 -10.47 -26.86 3.32
CA ASN A 762 -11.77 -26.23 3.47
C ASN A 762 -11.98 -25.81 4.91
N LEU A 763 -12.70 -24.72 5.14
CA LEU A 763 -13.12 -24.27 6.47
C LEU A 763 -14.37 -25.05 6.92
N THR A 764 -15.29 -25.28 6.01
CA THR A 764 -16.56 -25.95 6.26
C THR A 764 -16.89 -26.94 5.15
N ALA A 765 -17.93 -27.73 5.32
CA ALA A 765 -18.46 -28.55 4.24
C ALA A 765 -19.08 -27.71 3.13
N ARG A 766 -19.57 -26.50 3.48
CA ARG A 766 -20.18 -25.57 2.52
C ARG A 766 -19.17 -25.02 1.53
N ASP A 767 -18.04 -24.50 1.97
CA ASP A 767 -17.02 -24.00 1.05
C ASP A 767 -16.37 -25.14 0.28
N ALA A 768 -16.24 -26.33 0.88
CA ALA A 768 -15.77 -27.52 0.18
C ALA A 768 -16.68 -27.91 -1.01
N ALA A 769 -17.99 -27.66 -0.90
CA ALA A 769 -18.96 -27.96 -1.94
C ALA A 769 -19.07 -26.91 -3.05
N GLN A 770 -18.50 -25.73 -2.85
CA GLN A 770 -18.54 -24.62 -3.80
C GLN A 770 -17.84 -24.94 -5.14
N SER A 771 -18.18 -24.16 -6.15
CA SER A 771 -17.43 -24.08 -7.40
C SER A 771 -15.96 -23.74 -7.12
N ASN A 772 -15.06 -24.33 -7.86
CA ASN A 772 -13.63 -24.01 -7.79
C ASN A 772 -13.23 -22.77 -8.62
N LEU A 773 -14.18 -22.08 -9.22
CA LEU A 773 -14.07 -20.90 -10.05
C LEU A 773 -13.18 -21.04 -11.30
N LEU A 774 -12.66 -22.23 -11.61
CA LEU A 774 -11.75 -22.42 -12.74
C LEU A 774 -12.42 -22.20 -14.10
N GLU A 775 -13.74 -22.28 -14.16
CA GLU A 775 -14.52 -22.01 -15.38
C GLU A 775 -14.33 -20.57 -15.91
N PHE A 776 -14.00 -19.62 -15.02
CA PHE A 776 -13.80 -18.23 -15.38
C PHE A 776 -12.47 -17.95 -16.08
N PHE A 777 -11.53 -18.90 -16.08
CA PHE A 777 -10.16 -18.66 -16.51
C PHE A 777 -9.77 -19.44 -17.75
N ASP A 778 -8.95 -18.80 -18.59
CA ASP A 778 -8.16 -19.44 -19.64
C ASP A 778 -6.67 -19.20 -19.32
N PHE A 779 -6.12 -20.11 -18.56
CA PHE A 779 -4.72 -20.01 -18.18
C PHE A 779 -3.76 -20.24 -19.36
N ALA A 780 -4.21 -20.97 -20.37
CA ALA A 780 -3.38 -21.34 -21.52
C ALA A 780 -3.14 -20.14 -22.45
N ASN A 781 -4.19 -19.39 -22.76
CA ASN A 781 -4.14 -18.31 -23.73
C ASN A 781 -3.91 -16.92 -23.13
N ARG A 782 -4.15 -16.76 -21.81
CA ARG A 782 -4.00 -15.51 -21.09
C ARG A 782 -4.67 -14.33 -21.81
N PRO A 783 -6.01 -14.31 -21.90
CA PRO A 783 -6.75 -13.39 -22.76
C PRO A 783 -6.44 -11.90 -22.55
N TRP A 784 -6.08 -11.51 -21.31
CA TRP A 784 -5.77 -10.13 -20.90
C TRP A 784 -4.31 -9.96 -20.49
N ALA A 785 -3.37 -10.58 -21.21
CA ALA A 785 -1.94 -10.36 -20.97
C ALA A 785 -1.58 -8.86 -21.00
N THR A 786 -2.27 -8.10 -21.85
CA THR A 786 -2.35 -6.62 -21.78
C THR A 786 -3.71 -6.24 -21.25
N ALA A 787 -3.76 -5.51 -20.16
CA ALA A 787 -5.02 -5.02 -19.59
C ALA A 787 -5.73 -4.07 -20.57
N PRO A 788 -7.07 -4.10 -20.64
CA PRO A 788 -7.82 -3.14 -21.45
C PRO A 788 -7.76 -1.75 -20.82
N THR A 789 -8.16 -0.74 -21.57
CA THR A 789 -8.30 0.64 -21.07
C THR A 789 -9.77 0.92 -20.80
N PRO A 790 -10.22 0.91 -19.54
CA PRO A 790 -11.62 1.20 -19.22
C PRO A 790 -11.98 2.67 -19.41
N PRO A 791 -13.27 2.97 -19.57
CA PRO A 791 -13.73 4.36 -19.59
C PRO A 791 -13.54 5.00 -18.21
N THR A 792 -13.40 6.31 -18.18
CA THR A 792 -13.45 7.07 -16.94
C THR A 792 -14.86 6.94 -16.34
N PRO A 793 -15.02 6.62 -15.05
CA PRO A 793 -16.31 6.58 -14.41
C PRO A 793 -17.09 7.89 -14.55
N VAL A 794 -18.39 7.79 -14.71
CA VAL A 794 -19.28 8.95 -14.67
C VAL A 794 -19.08 9.68 -13.35
N SER A 795 -18.95 10.99 -13.41
CA SER A 795 -18.85 11.85 -12.23
C SER A 795 -20.16 12.63 -12.02
N PRO A 796 -20.51 13.00 -10.78
CA PRO A 796 -21.68 13.82 -10.52
C PRO A 796 -21.73 15.10 -11.37
N THR A 797 -20.57 15.72 -11.61
CA THR A 797 -20.44 16.96 -12.37
C THR A 797 -20.64 16.78 -13.87
N SER A 798 -20.47 15.56 -14.39
CA SER A 798 -20.63 15.28 -15.82
C SER A 798 -22.08 15.16 -16.28
N LEU A 799 -23.03 15.03 -15.35
CA LEU A 799 -24.44 14.79 -15.64
C LEU A 799 -25.23 16.08 -15.92
N GLY A 800 -24.71 17.25 -15.53
CA GLY A 800 -25.37 18.54 -15.76
C GLY A 800 -26.58 18.83 -14.84
N TYR A 801 -26.84 17.96 -13.90
CA TYR A 801 -27.85 18.12 -12.83
C TYR A 801 -27.31 17.48 -11.57
N ASP A 802 -27.92 17.77 -10.41
CA ASP A 802 -27.59 17.08 -9.16
C ASP A 802 -28.16 15.64 -9.19
N PRO A 803 -27.31 14.62 -9.33
CA PRO A 803 -27.78 13.24 -9.41
C PRO A 803 -28.15 12.65 -8.04
N CYS A 804 -27.80 13.33 -6.94
CA CYS A 804 -27.99 12.81 -5.59
C CYS A 804 -29.26 13.41 -4.94
N LEU A 805 -30.39 13.30 -5.62
CA LEU A 805 -31.69 13.73 -5.11
C LEU A 805 -32.63 12.53 -4.94
N PRO A 806 -32.82 12.02 -3.71
CA PRO A 806 -33.69 10.87 -3.45
C PRO A 806 -35.14 11.08 -3.96
N THR A 807 -35.59 12.35 -4.01
CA THR A 807 -36.91 12.71 -4.56
C THR A 807 -37.04 12.48 -6.06
N ASN A 808 -35.94 12.32 -6.78
CA ASN A 808 -35.95 12.13 -8.23
C ASN A 808 -35.71 10.65 -8.61
N LEU A 809 -36.54 9.77 -8.12
CA LEU A 809 -36.39 8.33 -8.40
C LEU A 809 -36.51 7.98 -9.88
N GLY A 810 -37.34 8.70 -10.60
CA GLY A 810 -37.68 8.39 -12.00
C GLY A 810 -39.19 8.13 -12.17
N PRO A 811 -39.61 7.75 -13.40
CA PRO A 811 -41.01 7.64 -13.78
C PRO A 811 -41.80 6.61 -12.98
#